data_35bd9177d18ae6407495dc778a463b7f
#
_entry.id   35bd9177d18ae6407495dc778a463b7f
#
_cell.length_a   1.000
_cell.length_b   1.000
_cell.length_c   1.000
_cell.angle_alpha   90.00
_cell.angle_beta   90.00
_cell.angle_gamma   90.00
#
_symmetry.space_group_name_H-M   'P 1'
#
loop_
_entity.id
_entity.type
_entity.pdbx_description
1 polymer ?
#
loop_
_entity_poly.entity_id
_entity_poly.type
_entity_poly.pdbx_seq_one_letter_code
_entity_poly.pdbx_strand_id
1 'polypeptide(L)'
;TTIYRGLTVWSPNVNIFRDPRWGRGQETYGEDPYLTSRMGVAYVRGLQGDPAAPKVSATVKHFAVHSGPEADRHREDVHPSPHDLTETFLPAFHATVTEGHALSIMCAYNAVDGKPACASEPLLKDTLRGAWKFQGHVVSDCGAVADIHTDSAHHYVDTPEQAVAAAVKAGTDVFCEFGGSPTANPATTVRAVRQGLLAEADVDRALLRLLEARIRLGLLEAPADRPFKQIGAKDYDTPADRQLNLEAARQSLVLLKNDGLLPLKQAPRRIAVIGPNADSVDALVGNYNGTPSHPVTVLAGIRARFPDAQVTHVEGTGWVAPPLQDVPPASLCVDAACTQAGVKFERFDNLNLEGAPAAVTTIPAAEFKWGWPNAFDHKTSARWSGYLRAGENGPHDFRLKSNSGYRIRIDGKLVTDMWDLAWPTSKTALDLVAGKVYRIEIEAQQTGWDGDQRLQWTTPSFDDTAALDAARQADLVVYVSGLNWQLEGEEMTVHAPGFAGGDRTSIDLPAPQEALLERLGALGRPLVLVNMSGSAMALNWADGKVPAIVQAWYPGGEGGRAVAELIAGDFSPAGRLPVTFYKSAADLPPFKDYGMRGRTYKYFKGEPLYPFGYGLSYTHFTYTLGKAAPKAVCAGCAVQVAVDVKNDGPRAGDEVVQVYVRRPGDATPNSTLVAFTRIALKPGEKRRVTFALDGKALSTVDAAGKRSVAAGPADVWIGGGQPAGATVARTASGVGLHLNVKGRRSVPAF
;
A
#
# COMPACT_ATOMS: atom_id res chain seq x y z
N THR A 1 -6.13 17.10 9.82
CA THR A 1 -5.93 18.06 10.92
C THR A 1 -7.23 18.62 11.47
N THR A 2 -8.28 18.81 10.66
CA THR A 2 -9.61 19.26 11.12
C THR A 2 -10.25 18.25 12.06
N ILE A 3 -10.13 16.97 11.81
CA ILE A 3 -10.70 15.90 12.65
C ILE A 3 -9.83 15.66 13.89
N TYR A 4 -8.53 15.44 13.70
CA TYR A 4 -7.60 15.08 14.79
C TYR A 4 -6.92 16.28 15.43
N ARG A 5 -7.10 17.49 14.89
CA ARG A 5 -6.49 18.76 15.33
C ARG A 5 -4.97 18.71 15.52
N GLY A 6 -4.31 17.73 14.89
CA GLY A 6 -2.87 17.54 14.92
C GLY A 6 -2.19 18.21 13.72
N LEU A 7 -0.97 18.72 13.91
CA LEU A 7 -0.11 19.24 12.85
C LEU A 7 1.12 18.35 12.60
N THR A 8 1.19 17.17 13.23
CA THR A 8 2.21 16.16 12.96
C THR A 8 1.56 15.02 12.16
N VAL A 9 2.07 14.76 10.97
CA VAL A 9 1.57 13.73 10.04
C VAL A 9 2.57 12.59 10.01
N TRP A 10 2.13 11.37 10.35
CA TRP A 10 2.99 10.17 10.40
C TRP A 10 3.16 9.56 9.01
N SER A 11 3.77 10.33 8.16
CA SER A 11 4.08 10.03 6.76
C SER A 11 5.27 10.93 6.32
N PRO A 12 6.11 10.48 5.37
CA PRO A 12 5.99 9.31 4.49
C PRO A 12 6.57 8.02 5.09
N ASN A 13 6.08 6.86 4.62
CA ASN A 13 6.74 5.58 4.81
C ASN A 13 7.82 5.41 3.73
N VAL A 14 9.09 5.41 4.14
CA VAL A 14 10.25 5.27 3.25
C VAL A 14 10.99 3.93 3.42
N ASN A 15 10.36 2.96 4.06
CA ASN A 15 10.88 1.59 4.09
C ASN A 15 10.94 1.02 2.66
N ILE A 16 11.86 0.11 2.43
CA ILE A 16 12.05 -0.52 1.12
C ILE A 16 11.11 -1.69 0.95
N PHE A 17 10.33 -1.69 -0.13
CA PHE A 17 9.45 -2.79 -0.49
C PHE A 17 10.26 -3.97 -1.04
N ARG A 18 11.03 -4.64 -0.15
CA ARG A 18 11.98 -5.71 -0.51
C ARG A 18 11.30 -7.00 -0.95
N ASP A 19 10.05 -7.22 -0.59
CA ASP A 19 9.33 -8.47 -0.82
C ASP A 19 7.85 -8.19 -1.12
N PRO A 20 7.30 -8.66 -2.24
CA PRO A 20 5.90 -8.41 -2.63
C PRO A 20 4.86 -9.05 -1.71
N ARG A 21 5.28 -9.92 -0.77
CA ARG A 21 4.39 -10.52 0.22
C ARG A 21 4.06 -9.57 1.37
N TRP A 22 4.85 -8.52 1.57
CA TRP A 22 4.60 -7.56 2.64
C TRP A 22 3.36 -6.70 2.38
N GLY A 23 2.32 -6.85 3.22
CA GLY A 23 1.04 -6.16 3.05
C GLY A 23 1.12 -4.64 3.16
N ARG A 24 2.03 -4.11 3.99
CA ARG A 24 2.30 -2.66 4.09
C ARG A 24 3.19 -2.11 2.98
N GLY A 25 3.65 -2.95 2.05
CA GLY A 25 4.41 -2.50 0.90
C GLY A 25 3.69 -1.41 0.10
N GLN A 26 2.36 -1.42 0.06
CA GLN A 26 1.50 -0.40 -0.55
C GLN A 26 1.68 1.01 0.03
N GLU A 27 2.19 1.15 1.25
CA GLU A 27 2.46 2.44 1.89
C GLU A 27 3.76 3.08 1.39
N THR A 28 4.59 2.34 0.66
CA THR A 28 5.95 2.73 0.30
C THR A 28 6.06 3.24 -1.14
N TYR A 29 7.24 3.73 -1.49
CA TYR A 29 7.56 4.19 -2.86
C TYR A 29 8.22 3.12 -3.73
N GLY A 30 8.34 1.89 -3.25
CA GLY A 30 8.86 0.76 -3.99
C GLY A 30 10.15 0.17 -3.44
N GLU A 31 10.85 -0.58 -4.30
CA GLU A 31 12.00 -1.40 -3.92
C GLU A 31 13.37 -0.72 -4.07
N ASP A 32 13.41 0.44 -4.72
CA ASP A 32 14.67 1.12 -5.00
C ASP A 32 14.97 2.26 -4.01
N PRO A 33 16.15 2.26 -3.38
CA PRO A 33 16.51 3.28 -2.38
C PRO A 33 16.66 4.69 -2.96
N TYR A 34 17.10 4.83 -4.22
CA TYR A 34 17.23 6.15 -4.87
C TYR A 34 15.87 6.75 -5.19
N LEU A 35 14.98 5.96 -5.83
CA LEU A 35 13.60 6.36 -6.10
C LEU A 35 12.89 6.77 -4.80
N THR A 36 12.96 5.90 -3.78
CA THR A 36 12.35 6.15 -2.46
C THR A 36 12.92 7.42 -1.81
N SER A 37 14.23 7.66 -1.92
CA SER A 37 14.85 8.90 -1.44
C SER A 37 14.28 10.14 -2.15
N ARG A 38 14.18 10.12 -3.47
CA ARG A 38 13.68 11.28 -4.23
C ARG A 38 12.21 11.55 -3.97
N MET A 39 11.39 10.51 -3.95
CA MET A 39 9.95 10.61 -3.63
C MET A 39 9.75 11.08 -2.19
N GLY A 40 10.46 10.50 -1.22
CA GLY A 40 10.39 10.87 0.18
C GLY A 40 10.79 12.34 0.42
N VAL A 41 11.88 12.80 -0.18
CA VAL A 41 12.31 14.21 -0.10
C VAL A 41 11.25 15.16 -0.68
N ALA A 42 10.70 14.82 -1.86
CA ALA A 42 9.66 15.63 -2.49
C ALA A 42 8.39 15.69 -1.62
N TYR A 43 8.00 14.53 -1.05
CA TYR A 43 6.84 14.45 -0.16
C TYR A 43 7.03 15.31 1.11
N VAL A 44 8.16 15.16 1.81
CA VAL A 44 8.46 15.93 3.02
C VAL A 44 8.44 17.43 2.74
N ARG A 45 9.11 17.87 1.68
CA ARG A 45 9.14 19.29 1.28
C ARG A 45 7.75 19.82 0.90
N GLY A 46 6.97 19.04 0.14
CA GLY A 46 5.61 19.42 -0.26
C GLY A 46 4.66 19.54 0.94
N LEU A 47 4.75 18.59 1.87
CA LEU A 47 3.94 18.55 3.07
C LEU A 47 4.29 19.67 4.05
N GLN A 48 5.57 19.85 4.35
CA GLN A 48 6.05 20.84 5.32
C GLN A 48 6.05 22.27 4.75
N GLY A 49 6.33 22.44 3.45
CA GLY A 49 6.49 23.77 2.83
C GLY A 49 7.82 24.41 3.23
N ASP A 50 7.78 25.69 3.62
CA ASP A 50 8.98 26.41 4.04
C ASP A 50 9.55 25.83 5.35
N PRO A 51 10.82 25.40 5.39
CA PRO A 51 11.45 24.90 6.61
C PRO A 51 11.47 25.90 7.76
N ALA A 52 11.46 27.22 7.48
CA ALA A 52 11.44 28.26 8.51
C ALA A 52 10.05 28.45 9.14
N ALA A 53 8.98 28.16 8.39
CA ALA A 53 7.59 28.27 8.82
C ALA A 53 6.77 27.05 8.30
N PRO A 54 6.97 25.87 8.88
CA PRO A 54 6.34 24.65 8.37
C PRO A 54 4.84 24.65 8.59
N LYS A 55 4.08 24.17 7.57
CA LYS A 55 2.61 24.00 7.66
C LYS A 55 2.24 22.89 8.62
N VAL A 56 2.97 21.78 8.53
CA VAL A 56 2.83 20.57 9.37
C VAL A 56 4.21 19.95 9.55
N SER A 57 4.35 19.04 10.51
CA SER A 57 5.53 18.19 10.67
C SER A 57 5.32 16.88 9.92
N ALA A 58 6.22 16.57 8.99
CA ALA A 58 6.31 15.23 8.41
C ALA A 58 7.07 14.31 9.37
N THR A 59 6.57 13.10 9.56
CA THR A 59 7.23 12.04 10.35
C THR A 59 7.63 10.91 9.43
N VAL A 60 8.91 10.83 9.11
CA VAL A 60 9.45 9.76 8.25
C VAL A 60 9.48 8.45 9.03
N LYS A 61 8.96 7.36 8.43
CA LYS A 61 8.78 6.08 9.12
C LYS A 61 9.14 4.89 8.25
N HIS A 62 9.41 3.73 8.85
CA HIS A 62 9.68 3.39 10.25
C HIS A 62 11.19 3.15 10.39
N PHE A 63 11.87 3.86 11.24
CA PHE A 63 13.32 3.86 11.37
C PHE A 63 13.78 2.82 12.43
N ALA A 64 14.42 1.68 12.00
CA ALA A 64 14.79 1.34 10.63
C ALA A 64 14.60 -0.15 10.36
N VAL A 65 14.81 -0.55 9.10
CA VAL A 65 14.82 -1.96 8.66
C VAL A 65 13.48 -2.67 8.93
N HIS A 66 12.37 -1.99 8.70
CA HIS A 66 11.02 -2.51 8.86
C HIS A 66 10.40 -2.77 7.48
N SER A 67 10.25 -4.04 7.10
CA SER A 67 9.73 -4.45 5.77
C SER A 67 9.05 -5.83 5.81
N GLY A 68 8.31 -6.13 6.86
CA GLY A 68 7.57 -7.38 7.11
C GLY A 68 8.46 -8.60 7.43
N PRO A 69 7.88 -9.69 7.85
CA PRO A 69 6.43 -9.97 7.92
C PRO A 69 5.72 -9.28 9.09
N GLU A 70 4.43 -8.93 8.88
CA GLU A 70 3.62 -8.23 9.88
C GLU A 70 3.41 -9.04 11.16
N ALA A 71 3.22 -10.35 11.05
CA ALA A 71 2.96 -11.23 12.19
C ALA A 71 4.11 -11.29 13.21
N ASP A 72 5.32 -10.88 12.84
CA ASP A 72 6.52 -10.97 13.70
C ASP A 72 7.02 -9.58 14.14
N ARG A 73 6.46 -8.49 13.66
CA ARG A 73 7.00 -7.13 13.78
C ARG A 73 7.30 -6.68 15.21
N HIS A 74 6.53 -7.16 16.21
CA HIS A 74 6.69 -6.81 17.62
C HIS A 74 7.80 -7.58 18.35
N ARG A 75 8.37 -8.62 17.72
CA ARG A 75 9.36 -9.51 18.35
C ARG A 75 10.54 -9.86 17.43
N GLU A 76 10.47 -9.48 16.16
CA GLU A 76 11.51 -9.81 15.19
C GLU A 76 12.79 -9.02 15.48
N ASP A 77 13.93 -9.73 15.55
CA ASP A 77 15.26 -9.14 15.57
C ASP A 77 15.90 -9.37 14.20
N VAL A 78 16.03 -8.30 13.43
CA VAL A 78 16.56 -8.35 12.07
C VAL A 78 18.07 -8.10 12.06
N HIS A 79 18.79 -8.88 11.26
CA HIS A 79 20.26 -8.83 11.16
C HIS A 79 20.69 -8.46 9.72
N PRO A 80 20.50 -7.21 9.27
CA PRO A 80 20.96 -6.79 7.96
C PRO A 80 22.48 -6.71 7.92
N SER A 81 23.08 -7.10 6.79
CA SER A 81 24.51 -6.88 6.64
C SER A 81 24.85 -5.38 6.66
N PRO A 82 26.08 -4.96 7.05
CA PRO A 82 26.50 -3.56 6.95
C PRO A 82 26.40 -3.02 5.51
N HIS A 83 26.60 -3.88 4.52
CA HIS A 83 26.36 -3.57 3.11
C HIS A 83 24.89 -3.19 2.88
N ASP A 84 23.94 -4.05 3.29
CA ASP A 84 22.52 -3.85 3.03
C ASP A 84 21.95 -2.64 3.82
N LEU A 85 22.44 -2.39 5.03
CA LEU A 85 22.12 -1.17 5.78
C LEU A 85 22.47 0.09 4.96
N THR A 86 23.70 0.14 4.45
CA THR A 86 24.23 1.33 3.74
C THR A 86 23.68 1.46 2.33
N GLU A 87 23.48 0.34 1.63
CA GLU A 87 23.08 0.36 0.20
C GLU A 87 21.56 0.38 0.03
N THR A 88 20.79 -0.14 1.01
CA THR A 88 19.35 -0.38 0.84
C THR A 88 18.50 0.30 1.90
N PHE A 89 18.72 0.02 3.19
CA PHE A 89 17.73 0.37 4.21
C PHE A 89 17.83 1.81 4.72
N LEU A 90 18.99 2.42 4.78
CA LEU A 90 19.19 3.74 5.38
C LEU A 90 19.18 4.92 4.40
N PRO A 91 19.46 4.78 3.08
CA PRO A 91 19.60 5.93 2.18
C PRO A 91 18.38 6.83 2.09
N ALA A 92 17.16 6.27 2.10
CA ALA A 92 15.93 7.06 2.02
C ALA A 92 15.68 7.87 3.30
N PHE A 93 15.98 7.31 4.46
CA PHE A 93 15.93 8.04 5.74
C PHE A 93 16.95 9.16 5.79
N HIS A 94 18.20 8.88 5.38
CA HIS A 94 19.24 9.92 5.30
C HIS A 94 18.79 11.09 4.41
N ALA A 95 18.33 10.81 3.21
CA ALA A 95 17.89 11.83 2.27
C ALA A 95 16.71 12.65 2.80
N THR A 96 15.71 12.01 3.38
CA THR A 96 14.53 12.71 3.93
C THR A 96 14.86 13.58 5.14
N VAL A 97 15.84 13.19 5.95
CA VAL A 97 16.36 13.99 7.07
C VAL A 97 17.23 15.15 6.58
N THR A 98 18.23 14.88 5.75
CA THR A 98 19.26 15.87 5.41
C THR A 98 18.88 16.79 4.26
N GLU A 99 18.17 16.27 3.25
CA GLU A 99 17.71 17.05 2.11
C GLU A 99 16.24 17.47 2.24
N GLY A 100 15.39 16.57 2.78
CA GLY A 100 13.97 16.83 3.01
C GLY A 100 13.70 17.73 4.21
N HIS A 101 14.63 17.79 5.17
CA HIS A 101 14.50 18.52 6.44
C HIS A 101 13.28 18.09 7.25
N ALA A 102 13.03 16.77 7.32
CA ALA A 102 11.95 16.21 8.11
C ALA A 102 12.03 16.67 9.58
N LEU A 103 10.90 17.07 10.15
CA LEU A 103 10.83 17.56 11.54
C LEU A 103 10.62 16.46 12.56
N SER A 104 10.21 15.27 12.12
CA SER A 104 10.00 14.12 12.97
C SER A 104 10.42 12.84 12.27
N ILE A 105 10.76 11.83 13.06
CA ILE A 105 11.02 10.46 12.60
C ILE A 105 10.38 9.49 13.58
N MET A 106 9.87 8.35 13.07
CA MET A 106 9.27 7.31 13.90
C MET A 106 10.19 6.11 13.97
N CYS A 107 10.56 5.67 15.17
CA CYS A 107 11.29 4.42 15.34
C CYS A 107 10.38 3.22 15.16
N ALA A 108 10.92 2.15 14.57
CA ALA A 108 10.18 0.95 14.19
C ALA A 108 9.86 0.02 15.36
N TYR A 109 8.98 -0.97 15.13
CA TYR A 109 8.68 -2.03 16.08
C TYR A 109 9.84 -2.99 16.30
N ASN A 110 10.45 -3.48 15.21
CA ASN A 110 11.46 -4.54 15.23
C ASN A 110 12.73 -4.15 15.96
N ALA A 111 13.47 -5.13 16.43
CA ALA A 111 14.85 -4.97 16.83
C ALA A 111 15.79 -5.03 15.62
N VAL A 112 16.96 -4.43 15.75
CA VAL A 112 18.08 -4.53 14.82
C VAL A 112 19.33 -4.90 15.57
N ASP A 113 19.92 -6.04 15.23
CA ASP A 113 21.13 -6.57 15.89
C ASP A 113 20.99 -6.62 17.42
N GLY A 114 19.88 -7.17 17.92
CA GLY A 114 19.57 -7.38 19.32
C GLY A 114 19.05 -6.16 20.06
N LYS A 115 18.83 -5.02 19.41
CA LYS A 115 18.32 -3.80 20.06
C LYS A 115 17.00 -3.36 19.47
N PRO A 116 15.89 -3.29 20.24
CA PRO A 116 14.63 -2.69 19.79
C PRO A 116 14.89 -1.31 19.19
N ALA A 117 14.34 -1.03 18.01
CA ALA A 117 14.67 0.19 17.26
C ALA A 117 14.43 1.47 18.06
N CYS A 118 13.38 1.49 18.91
CA CYS A 118 13.09 2.62 19.81
C CYS A 118 14.02 2.74 21.01
N ALA A 119 14.85 1.72 21.30
CA ALA A 119 15.90 1.72 22.33
C ALA A 119 17.32 1.57 21.74
N SER A 120 17.45 1.71 20.41
CA SER A 120 18.72 1.48 19.71
C SER A 120 19.60 2.75 19.69
N GLU A 121 20.59 2.81 20.59
CA GLU A 121 21.58 3.89 20.55
C GLU A 121 22.33 3.98 19.22
N PRO A 122 22.78 2.88 18.56
CA PRO A 122 23.41 2.94 17.26
C PRO A 122 22.56 3.61 16.18
N LEU A 123 21.24 3.35 16.18
CA LEU A 123 20.33 3.98 15.22
C LEU A 123 20.02 5.43 15.59
N LEU A 124 19.50 5.67 16.80
CA LEU A 124 18.92 6.96 17.19
C LEU A 124 19.99 7.98 17.62
N LYS A 125 21.01 7.53 18.37
CA LYS A 125 22.04 8.43 18.92
C LYS A 125 23.22 8.58 17.96
N ASP A 126 23.84 7.48 17.54
CA ASP A 126 25.08 7.53 16.77
C ASP A 126 24.80 7.90 15.30
N THR A 127 23.86 7.23 14.66
CA THR A 127 23.53 7.46 13.26
C THR A 127 22.66 8.71 13.09
N LEU A 128 21.45 8.72 13.65
CA LEU A 128 20.47 9.78 13.40
C LEU A 128 20.93 11.14 13.97
N ARG A 129 21.28 11.19 15.25
CA ARG A 129 21.72 12.41 15.93
C ARG A 129 23.19 12.76 15.67
N GLY A 130 24.06 11.75 15.76
CA GLY A 130 25.50 11.91 15.65
C GLY A 130 25.96 12.18 14.23
N ALA A 131 25.74 11.24 13.31
CA ALA A 131 26.23 11.35 11.94
C ALA A 131 25.37 12.28 11.07
N TRP A 132 24.03 12.17 11.12
CA TRP A 132 23.11 12.93 10.25
C TRP A 132 22.70 14.27 10.85
N LYS A 133 23.03 14.54 12.12
CA LYS A 133 22.73 15.82 12.80
C LYS A 133 21.25 16.16 12.86
N PHE A 134 20.37 15.17 12.96
CA PHE A 134 18.94 15.36 13.08
C PHE A 134 18.59 16.18 14.33
N GLN A 135 17.79 17.23 14.15
CA GLN A 135 17.41 18.15 15.23
C GLN A 135 15.94 17.97 15.68
N GLY A 136 15.11 17.31 14.85
CA GLY A 136 13.69 17.10 15.14
C GLY A 136 13.45 16.09 16.28
N HIS A 137 12.19 15.79 16.57
CA HIS A 137 11.83 14.81 17.59
C HIS A 137 11.67 13.40 17.00
N VAL A 138 11.91 12.40 17.83
CA VAL A 138 11.66 10.97 17.54
C VAL A 138 10.40 10.55 18.27
N VAL A 139 9.41 10.02 17.54
CA VAL A 139 8.23 9.37 18.12
C VAL A 139 8.37 7.86 17.98
N SER A 140 7.87 7.09 18.97
CA SER A 140 7.77 5.63 18.82
C SER A 140 6.62 5.26 17.87
N ASP A 141 6.72 4.11 17.21
CA ASP A 141 5.51 3.46 16.72
C ASP A 141 4.62 3.05 17.89
N CYS A 142 3.32 2.83 17.63
CA CYS A 142 2.34 2.68 18.71
C CYS A 142 2.47 1.33 19.41
N GLY A 143 2.84 1.36 20.72
CA GLY A 143 3.14 0.19 21.51
C GLY A 143 4.62 -0.25 21.46
N ALA A 144 5.45 0.31 20.59
CA ALA A 144 6.84 -0.11 20.43
C ALA A 144 7.72 0.10 21.66
N VAL A 145 7.37 0.99 22.59
CA VAL A 145 8.09 1.11 23.87
C VAL A 145 7.65 0.03 24.85
N ALA A 146 6.37 -0.38 24.82
CA ALA A 146 5.91 -1.53 25.59
C ALA A 146 6.57 -2.83 25.13
N ASP A 147 6.78 -3.00 23.82
CA ASP A 147 7.47 -4.19 23.26
C ASP A 147 8.88 -4.41 23.84
N ILE A 148 9.56 -3.35 24.30
CA ILE A 148 10.90 -3.44 24.85
C ILE A 148 10.94 -4.34 26.11
N HIS A 149 9.87 -4.34 26.94
CA HIS A 149 9.83 -5.14 28.17
C HIS A 149 8.84 -6.30 28.15
N THR A 150 7.95 -6.35 27.16
CA THR A 150 6.88 -7.36 27.11
C THR A 150 7.45 -8.74 26.78
N ASP A 151 7.08 -9.77 27.57
CA ASP A 151 7.57 -11.16 27.42
C ASP A 151 7.28 -11.77 26.05
N SER A 152 6.13 -11.44 25.47
CA SER A 152 5.72 -11.95 24.15
C SER A 152 6.31 -11.15 22.98
N ALA A 153 7.03 -10.06 23.28
CA ALA A 153 7.69 -9.20 22.30
C ALA A 153 9.22 -9.31 22.41
N HIS A 154 9.97 -8.19 22.55
CA HIS A 154 11.42 -8.24 22.57
C HIS A 154 12.01 -8.71 23.89
N HIS A 155 11.34 -8.47 25.02
CA HIS A 155 11.84 -8.76 26.38
C HIS A 155 13.32 -8.37 26.56
N TYR A 156 13.66 -7.16 26.08
CA TYR A 156 15.01 -6.62 26.13
C TYR A 156 15.40 -6.16 27.55
N VAL A 157 14.40 -5.74 28.34
CA VAL A 157 14.51 -5.38 29.75
C VAL A 157 13.29 -5.92 30.52
N ASP A 158 13.40 -6.01 31.87
CA ASP A 158 12.40 -6.71 32.69
C ASP A 158 11.20 -5.84 33.11
N THR A 159 11.32 -4.50 33.13
CA THR A 159 10.30 -3.63 33.71
C THR A 159 9.91 -2.47 32.77
N PRO A 160 8.67 -1.96 32.89
CA PRO A 160 8.24 -0.78 32.13
C PRO A 160 9.12 0.47 32.38
N GLU A 161 9.62 0.64 33.63
CA GLU A 161 10.51 1.75 33.97
C GLU A 161 11.86 1.64 33.25
N GLN A 162 12.41 0.43 33.14
CA GLN A 162 13.60 0.19 32.34
C GLN A 162 13.37 0.40 30.85
N ALA A 163 12.21 0.00 30.32
CA ALA A 163 11.84 0.21 28.92
C ALA A 163 11.77 1.70 28.58
N VAL A 164 11.06 2.48 29.38
CA VAL A 164 10.98 3.95 29.23
C VAL A 164 12.38 4.58 29.31
N ALA A 165 13.20 4.16 30.28
CA ALA A 165 14.56 4.68 30.44
C ALA A 165 15.45 4.32 29.24
N ALA A 166 15.39 3.10 28.72
CA ALA A 166 16.13 2.67 27.52
C ALA A 166 15.73 3.51 26.29
N ALA A 167 14.44 3.69 26.06
CA ALA A 167 13.92 4.46 24.93
C ALA A 167 14.37 5.94 24.98
N VAL A 168 14.17 6.62 26.11
CA VAL A 168 14.54 8.05 26.27
C VAL A 168 16.05 8.24 26.15
N LYS A 169 16.86 7.38 26.77
CA LYS A 169 18.34 7.44 26.70
C LYS A 169 18.86 7.21 25.29
N ALA A 170 18.22 6.33 24.51
CA ALA A 170 18.55 6.09 23.11
C ALA A 170 18.19 7.28 22.23
N GLY A 171 17.20 8.10 22.60
CA GLY A 171 16.81 9.30 21.86
C GLY A 171 15.37 9.34 21.36
N THR A 172 14.49 8.45 21.83
CA THR A 172 13.04 8.52 21.61
C THR A 172 12.47 9.60 22.51
N ASP A 173 11.76 10.57 21.92
CA ASP A 173 11.31 11.79 22.63
C ASP A 173 9.81 11.75 22.95
N VAL A 174 9.01 11.02 22.18
CA VAL A 174 7.54 10.92 22.31
C VAL A 174 7.11 9.46 22.17
N PHE A 175 6.22 9.01 23.05
CA PHE A 175 5.69 7.65 23.00
C PHE A 175 4.26 7.67 22.44
N CYS A 176 4.01 6.84 21.42
CA CYS A 176 2.67 6.41 21.04
C CYS A 176 2.38 5.10 21.72
N GLU A 177 1.45 5.10 22.67
CA GLU A 177 1.13 3.91 23.45
C GLU A 177 -0.38 3.70 23.50
N PHE A 178 -0.81 2.45 23.59
CA PHE A 178 -2.22 2.12 23.74
C PHE A 178 -2.69 2.38 25.18
N GLY A 179 -3.95 2.80 25.34
CA GLY A 179 -4.55 3.03 26.65
C GLY A 179 -4.51 1.75 27.50
N GLY A 180 -4.03 1.88 28.76
CA GLY A 180 -3.84 0.75 29.67
C GLY A 180 -2.42 0.15 29.67
N SER A 181 -1.58 0.45 28.69
CA SER A 181 -0.17 0.07 28.73
C SER A 181 0.55 0.72 29.92
N PRO A 182 1.37 -0.03 30.69
CA PRO A 182 2.18 0.55 31.75
C PRO A 182 3.13 1.66 31.26
N THR A 183 3.64 1.58 30.05
CA THR A 183 4.51 2.58 29.42
C THR A 183 3.77 3.83 28.97
N ALA A 184 2.45 3.75 28.74
CA ALA A 184 1.58 4.89 28.46
C ALA A 184 1.36 5.80 29.67
N ASN A 185 1.56 5.27 30.89
CA ASN A 185 1.32 5.99 32.12
C ASN A 185 2.50 6.94 32.44
N PRO A 186 2.30 8.27 32.50
CA PRO A 186 3.36 9.21 32.85
C PRO A 186 4.05 8.91 34.20
N ALA A 187 3.31 8.29 35.15
CA ALA A 187 3.86 7.89 36.43
C ALA A 187 5.00 6.87 36.29
N THR A 188 5.04 6.07 35.23
CA THR A 188 6.16 5.13 34.95
C THR A 188 7.45 5.89 34.68
N THR A 189 7.40 6.96 33.87
CA THR A 189 8.54 7.85 33.67
C THR A 189 9.02 8.48 35.00
N VAL A 190 8.08 8.97 35.82
CA VAL A 190 8.41 9.53 37.12
C VAL A 190 9.08 8.48 38.06
N ARG A 191 8.56 7.23 38.03
CA ARG A 191 9.21 6.14 38.82
C ARG A 191 10.59 5.80 38.28
N ALA A 192 10.80 5.77 36.96
CA ALA A 192 12.11 5.55 36.34
C ALA A 192 13.13 6.61 36.80
N VAL A 193 12.75 7.88 36.89
CA VAL A 193 13.60 8.95 37.43
C VAL A 193 13.87 8.74 38.93
N ARG A 194 12.86 8.45 39.73
CA ARG A 194 13.01 8.22 41.17
C ARG A 194 13.86 7.00 41.49
N GLN A 195 13.88 6.00 40.65
CA GLN A 195 14.71 4.79 40.74
C GLN A 195 16.15 5.03 40.23
N GLY A 196 16.45 6.22 39.69
CA GLY A 196 17.76 6.52 39.09
C GLY A 196 18.02 5.83 37.75
N LEU A 197 17.03 5.22 37.16
CA LEU A 197 17.12 4.60 35.82
C LEU A 197 17.21 5.65 34.72
N LEU A 198 16.62 6.82 34.93
CA LEU A 198 16.56 7.95 33.99
C LEU A 198 16.91 9.24 34.73
N ALA A 199 17.74 10.09 34.12
CA ALA A 199 17.99 11.43 34.67
C ALA A 199 16.89 12.41 34.23
N GLU A 200 16.52 13.36 35.10
CA GLU A 200 15.57 14.43 34.77
C GLU A 200 16.02 15.22 33.52
N ALA A 201 17.33 15.47 33.38
CA ALA A 201 17.90 16.09 32.19
C ALA A 201 17.70 15.31 30.89
N ASP A 202 17.47 14.01 30.92
CA ASP A 202 17.14 13.21 29.73
C ASP A 202 15.69 13.50 29.30
N VAL A 203 14.77 13.64 30.28
CA VAL A 203 13.38 14.01 30.04
C VAL A 203 13.29 15.44 29.50
N ASP A 204 14.03 16.38 30.10
CA ASP A 204 14.08 17.78 29.65
C ASP A 204 14.55 17.88 28.20
N ARG A 205 15.55 17.10 27.82
CA ARG A 205 16.07 17.05 26.45
C ARG A 205 15.02 16.56 25.42
N ALA A 206 14.27 15.52 25.79
CA ALA A 206 13.18 15.00 24.96
C ALA A 206 12.03 16.03 24.83
N LEU A 207 11.63 16.61 25.96
CA LEU A 207 10.60 17.64 26.01
C LEU A 207 10.97 18.88 25.20
N LEU A 208 12.24 19.34 25.30
CA LEU A 208 12.71 20.50 24.55
C LEU A 208 12.54 20.31 23.03
N ARG A 209 12.91 19.16 22.48
CA ARG A 209 12.75 18.87 21.05
C ARG A 209 11.29 18.87 20.61
N LEU A 210 10.41 18.31 21.45
CA LEU A 210 8.98 18.34 21.16
C LEU A 210 8.40 19.74 21.22
N LEU A 211 8.78 20.54 22.23
CA LEU A 211 8.32 21.93 22.36
C LEU A 211 8.83 22.82 21.24
N GLU A 212 10.09 22.62 20.82
CA GLU A 212 10.65 23.34 19.67
C GLU A 212 9.83 23.06 18.39
N ALA A 213 9.49 21.80 18.13
CA ALA A 213 8.63 21.46 17.01
C ALA A 213 7.24 22.12 17.11
N ARG A 214 6.65 22.16 18.31
CA ARG A 214 5.35 22.82 18.55
C ARG A 214 5.41 24.33 18.38
N ILE A 215 6.50 24.97 18.82
CA ILE A 215 6.74 26.40 18.61
C ILE A 215 6.84 26.71 17.11
N ARG A 216 7.64 25.96 16.36
CA ARG A 216 7.81 26.14 14.92
C ARG A 216 6.48 25.96 14.14
N LEU A 217 5.57 25.12 14.65
CA LEU A 217 4.23 24.92 14.11
C LEU A 217 3.22 25.98 14.59
N GLY A 218 3.63 26.93 15.43
CA GLY A 218 2.74 27.96 16.01
C GLY A 218 1.69 27.40 16.99
N LEU A 219 1.89 26.19 17.53
CA LEU A 219 0.89 25.54 18.39
C LEU A 219 0.82 26.18 19.80
N LEU A 220 1.82 26.93 20.23
CA LEU A 220 1.84 27.65 21.51
C LEU A 220 1.35 29.11 21.37
N GLU A 221 1.04 29.55 20.16
CA GLU A 221 0.50 30.88 19.90
C GLU A 221 -1.02 30.91 20.05
N ALA A 222 -1.57 32.12 20.30
CA ALA A 222 -3.01 32.29 20.29
C ALA A 222 -3.60 31.95 18.91
N PRO A 223 -4.81 31.36 18.85
CA PRO A 223 -5.40 30.94 17.56
C PRO A 223 -5.43 32.04 16.49
N ALA A 224 -5.58 33.30 16.92
CA ALA A 224 -5.59 34.48 16.02
C ALA A 224 -4.22 34.78 15.40
N ASP A 225 -3.14 34.32 16.00
CA ASP A 225 -1.76 34.62 15.58
C ASP A 225 -1.07 33.44 14.89
N ARG A 226 -1.74 32.29 14.86
CA ARG A 226 -1.16 31.06 14.27
C ARG A 226 -0.89 31.20 12.77
N PRO A 227 0.26 30.72 12.30
CA PRO A 227 0.51 30.53 10.87
C PRO A 227 -0.62 29.70 10.25
N PHE A 228 -0.97 30.01 8.99
CA PHE A 228 -1.99 29.25 8.25
C PHE A 228 -3.38 29.16 8.89
N LYS A 229 -3.72 30.08 9.82
CA LYS A 229 -5.05 30.16 10.48
C LYS A 229 -6.23 30.30 9.52
N GLN A 230 -5.96 30.78 8.30
CA GLN A 230 -6.94 30.97 7.23
C GLN A 230 -7.35 29.67 6.55
N ILE A 231 -6.54 28.59 6.69
CA ILE A 231 -6.84 27.30 6.08
C ILE A 231 -7.95 26.61 6.86
N GLY A 232 -9.05 26.27 6.18
CA GLY A 232 -10.22 25.64 6.77
C GLY A 232 -10.87 24.62 5.84
N ALA A 233 -12.07 24.17 6.20
CA ALA A 233 -12.80 23.13 5.47
C ALA A 233 -13.04 23.47 3.99
N LYS A 234 -13.14 24.75 3.62
CA LYS A 234 -13.32 25.18 2.23
C LYS A 234 -12.08 25.04 1.34
N ASP A 235 -10.92 24.81 1.96
CA ASP A 235 -9.62 24.79 1.27
C ASP A 235 -9.14 23.35 0.97
N TYR A 236 -9.96 22.33 1.25
CA TYR A 236 -9.68 20.95 0.85
C TYR A 236 -10.82 20.39 0.00
N ASP A 237 -10.53 19.35 -0.78
CA ASP A 237 -11.45 18.73 -1.76
C ASP A 237 -12.01 19.74 -2.78
N THR A 238 -11.19 20.69 -3.14
CA THR A 238 -11.52 21.69 -4.17
C THR A 238 -11.49 21.05 -5.56
N PRO A 239 -12.08 21.68 -6.60
CA PRO A 239 -11.91 21.22 -7.97
C PRO A 239 -10.43 21.11 -8.40
N ALA A 240 -9.55 21.96 -7.87
CA ALA A 240 -8.11 21.90 -8.14
C ALA A 240 -7.47 20.66 -7.50
N ASP A 241 -7.87 20.30 -6.28
CA ASP A 241 -7.37 19.09 -5.61
C ASP A 241 -7.82 17.83 -6.36
N ARG A 242 -9.07 17.79 -6.83
CA ARG A 242 -9.57 16.69 -7.66
C ARG A 242 -8.85 16.59 -9.01
N GLN A 243 -8.54 17.72 -9.64
CA GLN A 243 -7.74 17.71 -10.86
C GLN A 243 -6.31 17.22 -10.61
N LEU A 244 -5.70 17.59 -9.47
CA LEU A 244 -4.38 17.09 -9.06
C LEU A 244 -4.44 15.57 -8.77
N ASN A 245 -5.49 15.09 -8.10
CA ASN A 245 -5.72 13.67 -7.86
C ASN A 245 -5.83 12.90 -9.18
N LEU A 246 -6.61 13.40 -10.15
CA LEU A 246 -6.70 12.82 -11.49
C LEU A 246 -5.34 12.76 -12.20
N GLU A 247 -4.55 13.82 -12.12
CA GLU A 247 -3.22 13.85 -12.74
C GLU A 247 -2.27 12.85 -12.07
N ALA A 248 -2.30 12.75 -10.74
CA ALA A 248 -1.53 11.74 -10.01
C ALA A 248 -1.94 10.32 -10.42
N ALA A 249 -3.25 10.05 -10.53
CA ALA A 249 -3.79 8.78 -11.00
C ALA A 249 -3.30 8.46 -12.43
N ARG A 250 -3.41 9.39 -13.39
CA ARG A 250 -2.91 9.21 -14.77
C ARG A 250 -1.42 8.88 -14.81
N GLN A 251 -0.63 9.56 -13.99
CA GLN A 251 0.82 9.35 -13.95
C GLN A 251 1.24 8.04 -13.27
N SER A 252 0.40 7.46 -12.43
CA SER A 252 0.65 6.20 -11.73
C SER A 252 0.29 4.97 -12.54
N LEU A 253 -0.67 5.06 -13.47
CA LEU A 253 -1.11 3.91 -14.27
C LEU A 253 0.02 3.37 -15.15
N VAL A 254 0.25 2.05 -15.07
CA VAL A 254 1.29 1.38 -15.85
C VAL A 254 0.66 0.43 -16.86
N LEU A 255 0.89 0.68 -18.14
CA LEU A 255 0.51 -0.24 -19.20
C LEU A 255 1.56 -1.37 -19.28
N LEU A 256 1.18 -2.57 -18.82
CA LEU A 256 2.08 -3.73 -18.75
C LEU A 256 2.17 -4.50 -20.06
N LYS A 257 1.04 -4.61 -20.76
CA LYS A 257 0.94 -5.31 -22.05
C LYS A 257 -0.05 -4.60 -22.96
N ASN A 258 0.24 -4.60 -24.25
CA ASN A 258 -0.66 -4.09 -25.29
C ASN A 258 -0.35 -4.71 -26.65
N ASP A 259 -1.15 -5.65 -27.09
CA ASP A 259 -1.03 -6.30 -28.40
C ASP A 259 -1.76 -5.49 -29.50
N GLY A 260 -1.88 -4.16 -29.32
CA GLY A 260 -2.50 -3.23 -30.28
C GLY A 260 -3.99 -3.02 -30.06
N LEU A 261 -4.56 -3.49 -28.94
CA LEU A 261 -5.95 -3.23 -28.55
C LEU A 261 -6.14 -1.78 -28.10
N LEU A 262 -5.21 -1.25 -27.34
CA LEU A 262 -5.27 0.11 -26.79
C LEU A 262 -4.29 1.06 -27.53
N PRO A 263 -4.61 2.36 -27.66
CA PRO A 263 -5.90 2.95 -27.34
C PRO A 263 -6.99 2.48 -28.30
N LEU A 264 -8.23 2.48 -27.85
CA LEU A 264 -9.35 2.06 -28.69
C LEU A 264 -9.43 2.92 -29.97
N LYS A 265 -9.54 2.26 -31.12
CA LYS A 265 -9.64 2.96 -32.42
C LYS A 265 -11.04 3.55 -32.66
N GLN A 266 -12.05 2.95 -32.05
CA GLN A 266 -13.45 3.34 -32.14
C GLN A 266 -14.12 3.14 -30.79
N ALA A 267 -15.07 4.00 -30.43
CA ALA A 267 -15.85 3.83 -29.22
C ALA A 267 -16.72 2.55 -29.34
N PRO A 268 -16.64 1.62 -28.36
CA PRO A 268 -17.49 0.43 -28.35
C PRO A 268 -18.93 0.81 -28.07
N ARG A 269 -19.87 0.06 -28.64
CA ARG A 269 -21.31 0.26 -28.39
C ARG A 269 -21.79 -0.48 -27.14
N ARG A 270 -21.15 -1.61 -26.83
CA ARG A 270 -21.47 -2.45 -25.66
C ARG A 270 -20.19 -2.77 -24.91
N ILE A 271 -20.18 -2.41 -23.64
CA ILE A 271 -19.04 -2.65 -22.75
C ILE A 271 -19.52 -3.51 -21.58
N ALA A 272 -18.85 -4.63 -21.34
CA ALA A 272 -19.02 -5.39 -20.12
C ALA A 272 -17.88 -5.01 -19.13
N VAL A 273 -18.26 -4.45 -17.99
CA VAL A 273 -17.33 -4.16 -16.89
C VAL A 273 -17.55 -5.22 -15.82
N ILE A 274 -16.57 -6.08 -15.63
CA ILE A 274 -16.69 -7.30 -14.83
C ILE A 274 -15.56 -7.30 -13.77
N GLY A 275 -15.82 -7.88 -12.62
CA GLY A 275 -14.81 -8.11 -11.58
C GLY A 275 -15.09 -7.42 -10.26
N PRO A 276 -14.47 -7.88 -9.17
CA PRO A 276 -14.76 -7.44 -7.82
C PRO A 276 -14.34 -5.99 -7.54
N ASN A 277 -13.38 -5.46 -8.30
CA ASN A 277 -12.91 -4.10 -8.17
C ASN A 277 -13.61 -3.12 -9.14
N ALA A 278 -14.53 -3.59 -9.97
CA ALA A 278 -15.19 -2.78 -10.99
C ALA A 278 -15.93 -1.56 -10.41
N ASP A 279 -16.69 -1.76 -9.33
CA ASP A 279 -17.46 -0.71 -8.64
C ASP A 279 -17.08 -0.59 -7.15
N SER A 280 -15.83 -0.89 -6.82
CA SER A 280 -15.33 -0.85 -5.45
C SER A 280 -14.62 0.47 -5.13
N VAL A 281 -15.09 1.18 -4.11
CA VAL A 281 -14.39 2.35 -3.54
C VAL A 281 -13.17 1.91 -2.75
N ASP A 282 -13.24 0.76 -2.06
CA ASP A 282 -12.12 0.20 -1.29
C ASP A 282 -10.90 -0.12 -2.17
N ALA A 283 -11.12 -0.48 -3.43
CA ALA A 283 -10.03 -0.72 -4.36
C ALA A 283 -9.37 0.57 -4.90
N LEU A 284 -9.96 1.74 -4.66
CA LEU A 284 -9.36 3.03 -5.02
C LEU A 284 -8.32 3.51 -3.99
N VAL A 285 -8.42 3.05 -2.75
CA VAL A 285 -7.67 3.59 -1.61
C VAL A 285 -6.79 2.51 -0.96
N GLY A 286 -5.66 2.94 -0.38
CA GLY A 286 -4.73 2.05 0.32
C GLY A 286 -4.91 2.09 1.83
N ASN A 287 -4.04 1.42 2.55
CA ASN A 287 -3.97 1.47 4.01
C ASN A 287 -3.83 2.93 4.51
N TYR A 288 -4.36 3.24 5.67
CA TYR A 288 -4.40 4.61 6.23
C TYR A 288 -5.10 5.65 5.34
N ASN A 289 -6.08 5.21 4.57
CA ASN A 289 -6.84 6.11 3.70
C ASN A 289 -7.77 7.05 4.48
N GLY A 290 -8.08 8.19 3.84
CA GLY A 290 -9.27 8.97 4.16
C GLY A 290 -10.43 8.54 3.25
N THR A 291 -11.66 8.80 3.67
CA THR A 291 -12.84 8.55 2.83
C THR A 291 -12.90 9.57 1.69
N PRO A 292 -12.81 9.15 0.41
CA PRO A 292 -12.98 10.07 -0.71
C PRO A 292 -14.38 10.65 -0.73
N SER A 293 -14.49 11.97 -0.88
CA SER A 293 -15.79 12.66 -0.93
C SER A 293 -16.56 12.42 -2.23
N HIS A 294 -15.84 12.21 -3.34
CA HIS A 294 -16.39 12.00 -4.68
C HIS A 294 -15.62 10.87 -5.39
N PRO A 295 -15.74 9.62 -4.93
CA PRO A 295 -14.99 8.52 -5.54
C PRO A 295 -15.54 8.19 -6.93
N VAL A 296 -14.65 8.05 -7.90
CA VAL A 296 -14.96 7.59 -9.26
C VAL A 296 -14.40 6.18 -9.41
N THR A 297 -15.27 5.16 -9.30
CA THR A 297 -14.93 3.77 -9.56
C THR A 297 -14.61 3.53 -11.03
N VAL A 298 -13.99 2.39 -11.38
CA VAL A 298 -13.73 2.07 -12.80
C VAL A 298 -15.02 2.01 -13.60
N LEU A 299 -16.06 1.42 -13.03
CA LEU A 299 -17.41 1.40 -13.67
C LEU A 299 -17.96 2.81 -13.90
N ALA A 300 -17.89 3.67 -12.88
CA ALA A 300 -18.36 5.06 -13.00
C ALA A 300 -17.56 5.83 -14.06
N GLY A 301 -16.23 5.66 -14.08
CA GLY A 301 -15.35 6.27 -15.07
C GLY A 301 -15.66 5.82 -16.51
N ILE A 302 -15.87 4.52 -16.73
CA ILE A 302 -16.23 3.95 -18.03
C ILE A 302 -17.60 4.50 -18.49
N ARG A 303 -18.61 4.52 -17.62
CA ARG A 303 -19.92 5.09 -17.96
C ARG A 303 -19.85 6.56 -18.34
N ALA A 304 -19.08 7.34 -17.60
CA ALA A 304 -18.90 8.76 -17.87
C ALA A 304 -18.14 9.01 -19.18
N ARG A 305 -17.13 8.18 -19.49
CA ARG A 305 -16.30 8.37 -20.69
C ARG A 305 -16.93 7.86 -21.97
N PHE A 306 -17.82 6.87 -21.88
CA PHE A 306 -18.52 6.28 -23.03
C PHE A 306 -20.05 6.41 -22.85
N PRO A 307 -20.60 7.65 -22.88
CA PRO A 307 -22.01 7.89 -22.54
C PRO A 307 -22.98 7.24 -23.52
N ASP A 308 -22.57 7.01 -24.80
CA ASP A 308 -23.39 6.39 -25.85
C ASP A 308 -23.28 4.84 -25.83
N ALA A 309 -22.43 4.27 -24.98
CA ALA A 309 -22.27 2.82 -24.87
C ALA A 309 -23.29 2.23 -23.88
N GLN A 310 -23.83 1.07 -24.23
CA GLN A 310 -24.53 0.23 -23.26
C GLN A 310 -23.49 -0.44 -22.34
N VAL A 311 -23.39 0.01 -21.09
CA VAL A 311 -22.45 -0.53 -20.10
C VAL A 311 -23.18 -1.49 -19.19
N THR A 312 -22.87 -2.78 -19.30
CA THR A 312 -23.34 -3.84 -18.38
C THR A 312 -22.30 -4.08 -17.32
N HIS A 313 -22.72 -4.15 -16.07
CA HIS A 313 -21.85 -4.49 -14.93
C HIS A 313 -22.29 -5.79 -14.29
N VAL A 314 -21.32 -6.66 -14.03
CA VAL A 314 -21.48 -7.90 -13.25
C VAL A 314 -20.22 -8.10 -12.42
N GLU A 315 -20.36 -8.30 -11.12
CA GLU A 315 -19.19 -8.57 -10.26
C GLU A 315 -18.46 -9.85 -10.71
N GLY A 316 -19.21 -10.90 -11.02
CA GLY A 316 -18.72 -12.12 -11.65
C GLY A 316 -17.87 -13.01 -10.75
N THR A 317 -17.21 -12.51 -9.74
CA THR A 317 -16.46 -13.24 -8.72
C THR A 317 -16.19 -12.35 -7.50
N GLY A 318 -15.95 -12.95 -6.33
CA GLY A 318 -15.41 -12.23 -5.18
C GLY A 318 -13.88 -12.12 -5.23
N TRP A 319 -13.27 -11.47 -4.24
CA TRP A 319 -11.82 -11.28 -4.19
C TRP A 319 -11.05 -12.60 -3.99
N VAL A 320 -11.36 -13.36 -2.94
CA VAL A 320 -10.62 -14.59 -2.55
C VAL A 320 -11.54 -15.80 -2.37
N ALA A 321 -12.85 -15.57 -2.40
CA ALA A 321 -13.91 -16.57 -2.27
C ALA A 321 -15.07 -16.14 -3.18
N PRO A 322 -16.07 -17.00 -3.42
CA PRO A 322 -17.31 -16.61 -4.07
C PRO A 322 -17.87 -15.33 -3.45
N PRO A 323 -18.55 -14.45 -4.21
CA PRO A 323 -19.09 -13.21 -3.69
C PRO A 323 -20.11 -13.47 -2.58
N LEU A 324 -20.12 -12.57 -1.59
CA LEU A 324 -21.17 -12.55 -0.58
C LEU A 324 -22.49 -12.19 -1.24
N GLN A 325 -23.48 -13.05 -1.06
CA GLN A 325 -24.86 -12.84 -1.54
C GLN A 325 -25.77 -12.63 -0.34
N ASP A 326 -26.79 -11.79 -0.50
CA ASP A 326 -27.84 -11.71 0.50
C ASP A 326 -28.50 -13.09 0.65
N VAL A 327 -28.69 -13.54 1.89
CA VAL A 327 -29.39 -14.83 2.12
C VAL A 327 -30.82 -14.71 1.63
N PRO A 328 -31.22 -15.53 0.65
CA PRO A 328 -32.56 -15.41 0.08
C PRO A 328 -33.65 -15.58 1.16
N PRO A 329 -34.74 -14.77 1.15
CA PRO A 329 -35.84 -14.94 2.10
C PRO A 329 -36.42 -16.36 2.10
N ALA A 330 -36.41 -17.06 0.96
CA ALA A 330 -36.87 -18.44 0.84
C ALA A 330 -36.00 -19.46 1.59
N SER A 331 -34.78 -19.09 1.95
CA SER A 331 -33.86 -19.91 2.76
C SER A 331 -34.07 -19.72 4.26
N LEU A 332 -34.90 -18.75 4.68
CA LEU A 332 -35.12 -18.41 6.09
C LEU A 332 -36.53 -18.79 6.54
N CYS A 333 -36.64 -19.42 7.70
CA CYS A 333 -37.89 -19.95 8.23
C CYS A 333 -38.03 -19.63 9.72
N VAL A 334 -39.27 -19.45 10.20
CA VAL A 334 -39.56 -19.22 11.63
C VAL A 334 -39.57 -20.51 12.43
N ASP A 335 -39.83 -21.66 11.80
CA ASP A 335 -39.97 -22.98 12.44
C ASP A 335 -38.98 -24.00 11.88
N ALA A 336 -38.70 -25.05 12.70
CA ALA A 336 -37.72 -26.09 12.33
C ALA A 336 -38.15 -26.98 11.16
N ALA A 337 -39.44 -27.04 10.85
CA ALA A 337 -39.95 -27.76 9.68
C ALA A 337 -39.88 -26.89 8.42
N CYS A 338 -39.52 -25.62 8.57
CA CYS A 338 -39.42 -24.63 7.48
C CYS A 338 -40.74 -24.51 6.68
N THR A 339 -41.85 -24.48 7.41
CA THR A 339 -43.20 -24.38 6.83
C THR A 339 -43.63 -22.92 6.67
N GLN A 340 -43.07 -22.02 7.46
CA GLN A 340 -43.35 -20.59 7.43
C GLN A 340 -42.04 -19.81 7.14
N ALA A 341 -42.06 -19.04 6.08
CA ALA A 341 -40.90 -18.18 5.71
C ALA A 341 -40.69 -17.01 6.70
N GLY A 342 -39.45 -16.58 6.86
CA GLY A 342 -39.06 -15.43 7.65
C GLY A 342 -38.27 -15.74 8.91
N VAL A 343 -37.95 -14.72 9.66
CA VAL A 343 -37.23 -14.81 10.95
C VAL A 343 -37.92 -13.95 12.00
N LYS A 344 -37.87 -14.37 13.26
CA LYS A 344 -38.26 -13.54 14.39
C LYS A 344 -37.23 -12.42 14.57
N PHE A 345 -37.69 -11.19 14.67
CA PHE A 345 -36.88 -10.02 14.93
C PHE A 345 -37.26 -9.41 16.28
N GLU A 346 -36.26 -9.12 17.10
CA GLU A 346 -36.36 -8.49 18.40
C GLU A 346 -35.46 -7.27 18.46
N ARG A 347 -36.01 -6.10 18.81
CA ARG A 347 -35.26 -4.83 18.98
C ARG A 347 -35.19 -4.47 20.46
N PHE A 348 -34.01 -4.01 20.92
CA PHE A 348 -33.73 -3.59 22.27
C PHE A 348 -33.26 -2.12 22.27
N ASP A 349 -33.71 -1.34 23.28
CA ASP A 349 -33.32 0.07 23.45
C ASP A 349 -32.01 0.19 24.29
N ASN A 350 -31.08 -0.74 24.11
CA ASN A 350 -29.71 -0.76 24.66
C ASN A 350 -28.78 -1.52 23.74
N LEU A 351 -27.46 -1.45 23.98
CA LEU A 351 -26.46 -2.10 23.11
C LEU A 351 -26.22 -3.58 23.40
N ASN A 352 -26.68 -4.11 24.54
CA ASN A 352 -26.27 -5.41 25.04
C ASN A 352 -27.36 -6.49 24.99
N LEU A 353 -28.53 -6.21 24.34
CA LEU A 353 -29.68 -7.12 24.28
C LEU A 353 -30.29 -7.41 25.67
N GLU A 354 -30.19 -6.45 26.60
CA GLU A 354 -30.64 -6.61 28.00
C GLU A 354 -32.11 -6.31 28.16
N GLY A 355 -32.77 -7.05 29.06
CA GLY A 355 -34.19 -6.86 29.43
C GLY A 355 -35.17 -7.39 28.39
N ALA A 356 -36.41 -6.89 28.45
CA ALA A 356 -37.43 -7.23 27.47
C ALA A 356 -37.21 -6.47 26.15
N PRO A 357 -37.42 -7.09 24.98
CA PRO A 357 -37.32 -6.38 23.71
C PRO A 357 -38.39 -5.29 23.61
N ALA A 358 -37.99 -4.13 23.10
CA ALA A 358 -38.90 -2.98 22.85
C ALA A 358 -39.86 -3.26 21.68
N ALA A 359 -39.50 -4.14 20.77
CA ALA A 359 -40.33 -4.60 19.65
C ALA A 359 -40.04 -6.05 19.31
N VAL A 360 -41.07 -6.81 18.98
CA VAL A 360 -41.00 -8.20 18.50
C VAL A 360 -41.87 -8.32 17.26
N THR A 361 -41.30 -8.80 16.16
CA THR A 361 -42.06 -9.01 14.92
C THR A 361 -41.46 -10.17 14.12
N THR A 362 -42.16 -10.64 13.10
CA THR A 362 -41.61 -11.55 12.10
C THR A 362 -41.40 -10.78 10.80
N ILE A 363 -40.20 -10.92 10.23
CA ILE A 363 -39.81 -10.27 8.98
C ILE A 363 -39.35 -11.30 7.96
N PRO A 364 -39.51 -11.04 6.65
CA PRO A 364 -39.25 -12.03 5.61
C PRO A 364 -37.77 -12.36 5.41
N ALA A 365 -36.86 -11.44 5.77
CA ALA A 365 -35.43 -11.58 5.61
C ALA A 365 -34.71 -11.13 6.88
N ALA A 366 -33.50 -11.62 7.11
CA ALA A 366 -32.66 -11.14 8.23
C ALA A 366 -32.00 -9.82 7.81
N GLU A 367 -32.82 -8.79 7.74
CA GLU A 367 -32.42 -7.42 7.41
C GLU A 367 -33.12 -6.41 8.32
N PHE A 368 -32.51 -5.25 8.51
CA PHE A 368 -33.12 -4.12 9.21
C PHE A 368 -32.50 -2.79 8.81
N LYS A 369 -33.33 -1.76 8.64
CA LYS A 369 -32.90 -0.38 8.37
C LYS A 369 -33.21 0.50 9.58
N TRP A 370 -32.18 1.02 10.20
CA TRP A 370 -32.29 1.83 11.42
C TRP A 370 -32.79 3.27 11.16
N GLY A 371 -32.82 3.70 9.90
CA GLY A 371 -33.28 5.04 9.50
C GLY A 371 -32.32 6.19 9.83
N TRP A 372 -32.12 7.05 8.85
CA TRP A 372 -31.41 8.33 8.97
C TRP A 372 -32.42 9.46 9.26
N PRO A 373 -32.16 10.51 10.09
CA PRO A 373 -30.84 11.03 10.52
C PRO A 373 -30.48 10.78 12.00
N ASN A 374 -31.19 9.97 12.74
CA ASN A 374 -31.06 9.86 14.20
C ASN A 374 -30.10 8.76 14.68
N ALA A 375 -29.27 8.22 13.79
CA ALA A 375 -28.39 7.10 14.09
C ALA A 375 -27.35 7.37 15.20
N PHE A 376 -27.05 8.62 15.50
CA PHE A 376 -26.06 8.98 16.53
C PHE A 376 -26.55 8.92 17.97
N ASP A 377 -27.87 9.00 18.19
CA ASP A 377 -28.45 9.09 19.54
C ASP A 377 -29.02 7.76 20.02
N HIS A 378 -29.12 6.75 19.16
CA HIS A 378 -29.77 5.48 19.51
C HIS A 378 -28.76 4.38 19.79
N LYS A 379 -28.49 4.14 21.05
CA LYS A 379 -27.82 2.93 21.55
C LYS A 379 -28.82 1.77 21.55
N THR A 380 -28.98 1.11 20.41
CA THR A 380 -29.92 0.01 20.23
C THR A 380 -29.21 -1.26 19.78
N SER A 381 -29.85 -2.40 20.00
CA SER A 381 -29.41 -3.69 19.49
C SER A 381 -30.59 -4.49 18.95
N ALA A 382 -30.30 -5.51 18.18
CA ALA A 382 -31.29 -6.38 17.59
C ALA A 382 -30.87 -7.86 17.64
N ARG A 383 -31.86 -8.75 17.70
CA ARG A 383 -31.68 -10.18 17.53
C ARG A 383 -32.63 -10.70 16.46
N TRP A 384 -32.08 -11.46 15.50
CA TRP A 384 -32.84 -12.26 14.57
C TRP A 384 -32.68 -13.73 14.97
N SER A 385 -33.78 -14.45 15.04
CA SER A 385 -33.77 -15.87 15.36
C SER A 385 -34.74 -16.63 14.47
N GLY A 386 -34.34 -17.84 14.08
CA GLY A 386 -35.11 -18.68 13.19
C GLY A 386 -34.31 -19.85 12.70
N TYR A 387 -34.57 -20.27 11.48
CA TYR A 387 -33.95 -21.41 10.85
C TYR A 387 -33.51 -21.07 9.43
N LEU A 388 -32.42 -21.70 9.01
CA LEU A 388 -31.80 -21.56 7.70
C LEU A 388 -31.84 -22.90 6.98
N ARG A 389 -32.43 -22.95 5.80
CA ARG A 389 -32.35 -24.10 4.90
C ARG A 389 -31.21 -23.92 3.93
N ALA A 390 -30.21 -24.80 3.97
CA ALA A 390 -29.11 -24.79 3.03
C ALA A 390 -29.58 -25.22 1.63
N GLY A 391 -29.15 -24.50 0.60
CA GLY A 391 -29.43 -24.84 -0.80
C GLY A 391 -28.41 -25.80 -1.40
N GLU A 392 -27.19 -25.86 -0.86
CA GLU A 392 -26.05 -26.60 -1.40
C GLU A 392 -25.25 -27.32 -0.33
N ASN A 393 -24.47 -28.32 -0.75
CA ASN A 393 -23.50 -29.01 0.11
C ASN A 393 -22.16 -28.24 0.10
N GLY A 394 -21.50 -28.16 1.26
CA GLY A 394 -20.12 -27.64 1.35
C GLY A 394 -19.98 -26.36 2.18
N PRO A 395 -18.82 -25.70 2.11
CA PRO A 395 -18.49 -24.58 2.99
C PRO A 395 -19.33 -23.33 2.66
N HIS A 396 -19.92 -22.76 3.71
CA HIS A 396 -20.62 -21.46 3.67
C HIS A 396 -19.98 -20.54 4.71
N ASP A 397 -19.60 -19.34 4.30
CA ASP A 397 -19.25 -18.27 5.22
C ASP A 397 -20.45 -17.36 5.44
N PHE A 398 -20.61 -16.86 6.67
CA PHE A 398 -21.70 -15.97 7.03
C PHE A 398 -21.17 -14.61 7.50
N ARG A 399 -21.83 -13.56 7.02
CA ARG A 399 -21.55 -12.18 7.41
C ARG A 399 -22.86 -11.43 7.60
N LEU A 400 -22.90 -10.52 8.56
CA LEU A 400 -23.87 -9.44 8.55
C LEU A 400 -23.23 -8.21 7.91
N LYS A 401 -23.80 -7.69 6.83
CA LYS A 401 -23.46 -6.36 6.34
C LYS A 401 -23.85 -5.38 7.45
N SER A 402 -22.90 -4.75 8.10
CA SER A 402 -23.13 -3.86 9.24
C SER A 402 -21.88 -3.02 9.49
N ASN A 403 -22.06 -1.77 9.90
CA ASN A 403 -21.00 -0.89 10.38
C ASN A 403 -20.87 -0.91 11.92
N SER A 404 -21.56 -1.83 12.56
CA SER A 404 -21.60 -1.99 14.02
C SER A 404 -21.33 -3.44 14.40
N GLY A 405 -21.07 -3.68 15.68
CA GLY A 405 -20.77 -5.02 16.19
C GLY A 405 -21.88 -6.02 15.96
N TYR A 406 -21.53 -7.28 15.64
CA TYR A 406 -22.49 -8.35 15.44
C TYR A 406 -21.90 -9.75 15.73
N ARG A 407 -22.78 -10.73 15.95
CA ARG A 407 -22.45 -12.14 16.13
C ARG A 407 -23.44 -13.01 15.37
N ILE A 408 -22.96 -14.14 14.81
CA ILE A 408 -23.82 -15.12 14.13
C ILE A 408 -23.56 -16.51 14.71
N ARG A 409 -24.63 -17.21 15.07
CA ARG A 409 -24.59 -18.60 15.53
C ARG A 409 -25.44 -19.49 14.63
N ILE A 410 -24.89 -20.65 14.28
CA ILE A 410 -25.56 -21.71 13.54
C ILE A 410 -25.57 -22.98 14.42
N ASP A 411 -26.75 -23.55 14.72
CA ASP A 411 -26.93 -24.65 15.66
C ASP A 411 -26.22 -24.42 17.01
N GLY A 412 -26.24 -23.15 17.49
CA GLY A 412 -25.61 -22.73 18.72
C GLY A 412 -24.09 -22.51 18.64
N LYS A 413 -23.43 -22.93 17.56
CA LYS A 413 -22.01 -22.68 17.33
C LYS A 413 -21.81 -21.26 16.84
N LEU A 414 -20.92 -20.52 17.49
CA LEU A 414 -20.50 -19.17 17.06
C LEU A 414 -19.66 -19.31 15.78
N VAL A 415 -20.17 -18.82 14.65
CA VAL A 415 -19.51 -18.90 13.34
C VAL A 415 -18.88 -17.57 12.94
N THR A 416 -19.44 -16.47 13.43
CA THR A 416 -18.86 -15.12 13.24
C THR A 416 -19.01 -14.33 14.53
N ASP A 417 -17.93 -13.75 15.03
CA ASP A 417 -17.92 -12.81 16.15
C ASP A 417 -17.20 -11.53 15.75
N MET A 418 -17.98 -10.46 15.63
CA MET A 418 -17.56 -9.12 15.31
C MET A 418 -18.13 -8.13 16.32
N TRP A 419 -18.45 -8.59 17.56
CA TRP A 419 -19.14 -7.79 18.56
C TRP A 419 -18.35 -6.56 18.98
N ASP A 420 -17.07 -6.77 19.22
CA ASP A 420 -16.11 -5.69 19.46
C ASP A 420 -15.38 -5.39 18.16
N LEU A 421 -15.82 -4.37 17.43
CA LEU A 421 -15.28 -4.01 16.10
C LEU A 421 -13.77 -3.75 16.07
N ALA A 422 -13.13 -3.59 17.22
CA ALA A 422 -11.69 -3.34 17.30
C ALA A 422 -10.84 -4.53 16.79
N TRP A 423 -11.34 -5.79 16.94
CA TRP A 423 -10.59 -6.99 16.56
C TRP A 423 -11.54 -8.14 16.22
N PRO A 424 -11.82 -8.42 14.94
CA PRO A 424 -12.68 -9.53 14.54
C PRO A 424 -12.10 -10.89 14.96
N THR A 425 -12.79 -11.61 15.83
CA THR A 425 -12.32 -12.85 16.48
C THR A 425 -12.90 -14.11 15.86
N SER A 426 -13.00 -14.37 14.70
CA SER A 426 -13.17 -15.63 13.95
C SER A 426 -14.17 -15.57 12.80
N LYS A 427 -13.72 -15.95 11.63
CA LYS A 427 -14.53 -16.49 10.53
C LYS A 427 -14.29 -17.98 10.50
N THR A 428 -15.34 -18.77 10.66
CA THR A 428 -15.26 -20.22 10.45
C THR A 428 -16.27 -20.58 9.37
N ALA A 429 -15.79 -21.00 8.21
CA ALA A 429 -16.64 -21.62 7.21
C ALA A 429 -17.31 -22.85 7.83
N LEU A 430 -18.61 -23.00 7.59
CA LEU A 430 -19.41 -24.14 8.08
C LEU A 430 -19.84 -24.98 6.89
N ASP A 431 -19.50 -26.26 6.91
CA ASP A 431 -19.99 -27.22 5.91
C ASP A 431 -21.47 -27.49 6.13
N LEU A 432 -22.30 -26.96 5.23
CA LEU A 432 -23.73 -27.22 5.23
C LEU A 432 -24.09 -28.37 4.30
N VAL A 433 -25.26 -29.01 4.56
CA VAL A 433 -25.83 -30.07 3.76
C VAL A 433 -27.11 -29.59 3.09
N ALA A 434 -27.18 -29.71 1.75
CA ALA A 434 -28.34 -29.28 0.96
C ALA A 434 -29.66 -29.86 1.50
N GLY A 435 -30.67 -29.03 1.63
CA GLY A 435 -31.97 -29.36 2.14
C GLY A 435 -32.07 -29.48 3.67
N LYS A 436 -30.94 -29.55 4.39
CA LYS A 436 -30.94 -29.60 5.85
C LYS A 436 -31.27 -28.21 6.42
N VAL A 437 -32.00 -28.20 7.52
CA VAL A 437 -32.41 -26.97 8.23
C VAL A 437 -31.55 -26.84 9.48
N TYR A 438 -31.00 -25.63 9.68
CA TYR A 438 -30.11 -25.28 10.78
C TYR A 438 -30.74 -24.17 11.59
N ARG A 439 -30.63 -24.15 12.92
CA ARG A 439 -31.03 -23.04 13.74
C ARG A 439 -30.08 -21.88 13.50
N ILE A 440 -30.60 -20.66 13.23
CA ILE A 440 -29.79 -19.45 13.10
C ILE A 440 -30.18 -18.42 14.16
N GLU A 441 -29.16 -17.76 14.71
CA GLU A 441 -29.30 -16.63 15.61
C GLU A 441 -28.26 -15.57 15.23
N ILE A 442 -28.72 -14.34 15.04
CA ILE A 442 -27.90 -13.20 14.71
C ILE A 442 -28.16 -12.12 15.76
N GLU A 443 -27.11 -11.55 16.31
CA GLU A 443 -27.16 -10.44 17.23
C GLU A 443 -26.35 -9.28 16.65
N ALA A 444 -26.87 -8.05 16.74
CA ALA A 444 -26.17 -6.87 16.25
C ALA A 444 -26.42 -5.65 17.12
N GLN A 445 -25.39 -4.82 17.21
CA GLN A 445 -25.45 -3.48 17.81
C GLN A 445 -25.73 -2.44 16.74
N GLN A 446 -26.20 -1.25 17.16
CA GLN A 446 -26.23 -0.05 16.35
C GLN A 446 -25.40 1.03 17.04
N THR A 447 -24.16 1.20 16.54
CA THR A 447 -23.19 2.20 17.03
C THR A 447 -22.63 3.07 15.94
N GLY A 448 -22.91 2.73 14.67
CA GLY A 448 -22.32 3.36 13.46
C GLY A 448 -23.28 4.24 12.67
N TRP A 449 -22.77 4.79 11.60
CA TRP A 449 -23.42 5.80 10.75
C TRP A 449 -24.46 5.22 9.78
N ASP A 450 -24.33 3.95 9.41
CA ASP A 450 -25.16 3.28 8.42
C ASP A 450 -26.12 2.31 9.12
N GLY A 451 -27.40 2.47 8.84
CA GLY A 451 -28.46 1.69 9.43
C GLY A 451 -28.90 0.48 8.62
N ASP A 452 -28.18 0.09 7.54
CA ASP A 452 -28.58 -1.05 6.70
C ASP A 452 -27.84 -2.31 7.15
N GLN A 453 -28.54 -3.22 7.82
CA GLN A 453 -28.03 -4.52 8.27
C GLN A 453 -28.70 -5.63 7.46
N ARG A 454 -27.88 -6.55 6.87
CA ARG A 454 -28.36 -7.70 6.08
C ARG A 454 -27.48 -8.91 6.29
N LEU A 455 -28.12 -10.07 6.47
CA LEU A 455 -27.42 -11.35 6.49
C LEU A 455 -26.97 -11.72 5.06
N GLN A 456 -25.69 -11.99 4.94
CA GLN A 456 -25.06 -12.44 3.71
C GLN A 456 -24.32 -13.76 3.94
N TRP A 457 -24.19 -14.55 2.89
CA TRP A 457 -23.40 -15.77 2.88
C TRP A 457 -22.60 -15.94 1.59
N THR A 458 -21.58 -16.79 1.62
CA THR A 458 -21.00 -17.39 0.42
C THR A 458 -21.60 -18.78 0.25
N THR A 459 -21.77 -19.23 -0.99
CA THR A 459 -22.18 -20.59 -1.34
C THR A 459 -21.05 -21.31 -2.08
N PRO A 460 -20.94 -22.66 -1.99
CA PRO A 460 -19.87 -23.41 -2.64
C PRO A 460 -19.87 -23.29 -4.17
N SER A 461 -21.05 -23.26 -4.78
CA SER A 461 -21.16 -23.03 -6.21
C SER A 461 -21.16 -21.53 -6.50
N PHE A 462 -20.36 -21.16 -7.50
CA PHE A 462 -20.31 -19.83 -8.03
C PHE A 462 -20.83 -19.83 -9.46
N ASP A 463 -21.90 -19.08 -9.70
CA ASP A 463 -22.48 -18.92 -11.03
C ASP A 463 -21.95 -17.63 -11.69
N ASP A 464 -20.98 -17.79 -12.59
CA ASP A 464 -20.47 -16.72 -13.42
C ASP A 464 -21.19 -16.59 -14.77
N THR A 465 -22.32 -17.30 -14.97
CA THR A 465 -23.07 -17.30 -16.23
C THR A 465 -23.44 -15.88 -16.65
N ALA A 466 -23.90 -15.05 -15.73
CA ALA A 466 -24.26 -13.65 -16.02
C ALA A 466 -23.05 -12.83 -16.52
N ALA A 467 -21.87 -13.06 -15.95
CA ALA A 467 -20.63 -12.38 -16.37
C ALA A 467 -20.20 -12.85 -17.77
N LEU A 468 -20.28 -14.14 -18.05
CA LEU A 468 -19.96 -14.71 -19.36
C LEU A 468 -20.98 -14.26 -20.43
N ASP A 469 -22.27 -14.19 -20.09
CA ASP A 469 -23.30 -13.70 -21.02
C ASP A 469 -23.14 -12.21 -21.34
N ALA A 470 -22.83 -11.39 -20.34
CA ALA A 470 -22.48 -9.98 -20.56
C ALA A 470 -21.25 -9.85 -21.47
N ALA A 471 -20.21 -10.65 -21.23
CA ALA A 471 -19.00 -10.67 -22.03
C ALA A 471 -19.25 -11.11 -23.48
N ARG A 472 -20.04 -12.15 -23.71
CA ARG A 472 -20.40 -12.64 -25.07
C ARG A 472 -21.06 -11.56 -25.90
N GLN A 473 -21.89 -10.72 -25.30
CA GLN A 473 -22.63 -9.65 -25.97
C GLN A 473 -21.82 -8.37 -26.14
N ALA A 474 -20.69 -8.22 -25.45
CA ALA A 474 -19.88 -7.02 -25.42
C ALA A 474 -18.98 -6.87 -26.66
N ASP A 475 -18.74 -5.64 -27.09
CA ASP A 475 -17.73 -5.28 -28.07
C ASP A 475 -16.35 -5.09 -27.39
N LEU A 476 -16.35 -4.80 -26.07
CA LEU A 476 -15.20 -4.69 -25.20
C LEU A 476 -15.55 -5.25 -23.81
N VAL A 477 -14.67 -6.10 -23.28
CA VAL A 477 -14.69 -6.56 -21.89
C VAL A 477 -13.60 -5.83 -21.11
N VAL A 478 -13.97 -5.19 -20.01
CA VAL A 478 -13.04 -4.60 -19.04
C VAL A 478 -13.15 -5.44 -17.77
N TYR A 479 -12.16 -6.29 -17.53
CA TYR A 479 -12.11 -7.10 -16.33
C TYR A 479 -11.25 -6.40 -15.26
N VAL A 480 -11.88 -6.03 -14.14
CA VAL A 480 -11.25 -5.27 -13.06
C VAL A 480 -11.01 -6.18 -11.87
N SER A 481 -9.79 -6.63 -11.74
CA SER A 481 -9.36 -7.64 -10.77
C SER A 481 -8.37 -7.08 -9.74
N GLY A 482 -7.90 -7.94 -8.87
CA GLY A 482 -6.80 -7.65 -7.95
C GLY A 482 -7.19 -7.73 -6.48
N LEU A 483 -6.68 -6.82 -5.70
CA LEU A 483 -6.82 -6.78 -4.24
C LEU A 483 -7.49 -5.47 -3.80
N ASN A 484 -7.60 -5.31 -2.50
CA ASN A 484 -7.95 -4.06 -1.84
C ASN A 484 -7.25 -3.98 -0.47
N TRP A 485 -7.31 -2.82 0.17
CA TRP A 485 -6.66 -2.59 1.46
C TRP A 485 -7.21 -3.45 2.61
N GLN A 486 -8.36 -4.09 2.46
CA GLN A 486 -8.94 -4.99 3.46
C GLN A 486 -8.34 -6.42 3.38
N LEU A 487 -7.55 -6.72 2.36
CA LEU A 487 -6.88 -8.01 2.17
C LEU A 487 -5.39 -7.96 2.50
N GLU A 488 -4.74 -6.85 2.14
CA GLU A 488 -3.33 -6.61 2.44
C GLU A 488 -3.17 -5.30 3.22
N GLY A 489 -2.36 -5.27 4.26
CA GLY A 489 -2.16 -4.10 5.11
C GLY A 489 -1.51 -4.44 6.44
N GLU A 490 -1.69 -3.59 7.43
CA GLU A 490 -1.06 -3.67 8.73
C GLU A 490 -1.86 -4.55 9.70
N GLU A 491 -1.23 -5.61 10.25
CA GLU A 491 -1.77 -6.46 11.32
C GLU A 491 -3.25 -6.85 11.18
N MET A 492 -3.61 -7.29 10.00
CA MET A 492 -5.00 -7.63 9.73
C MET A 492 -5.35 -9.02 10.22
N THR A 493 -6.61 -9.23 10.62
CA THR A 493 -7.13 -10.55 10.98
C THR A 493 -7.55 -11.37 9.76
N VAL A 494 -6.97 -11.10 8.58
CA VAL A 494 -7.31 -11.81 7.34
C VAL A 494 -6.66 -13.19 7.34
N HIS A 495 -7.50 -14.23 7.27
CA HIS A 495 -7.12 -15.62 7.07
C HIS A 495 -7.89 -16.16 5.86
N ALA A 496 -7.33 -16.00 4.68
CA ALA A 496 -7.93 -16.47 3.42
C ALA A 496 -6.83 -17.11 2.55
N PRO A 497 -7.16 -17.95 1.56
CA PRO A 497 -6.17 -18.49 0.65
C PRO A 497 -5.33 -17.39 0.01
N GLY A 498 -4.00 -17.47 0.17
CA GLY A 498 -3.06 -16.47 -0.31
C GLY A 498 -2.77 -15.31 0.64
N PHE A 499 -3.38 -15.27 1.84
CA PHE A 499 -3.24 -14.18 2.83
C PHE A 499 -3.11 -14.70 4.25
N ALA A 500 -2.34 -14.02 5.08
CA ALA A 500 -2.21 -14.28 6.51
C ALA A 500 -1.80 -13.00 7.25
N GLY A 501 -2.67 -12.50 8.15
CA GLY A 501 -2.36 -11.39 9.06
C GLY A 501 -2.05 -10.05 8.39
N GLY A 502 -2.56 -9.82 7.17
CA GLY A 502 -2.28 -8.64 6.38
C GLY A 502 -1.20 -8.84 5.31
N ASP A 503 -0.32 -9.83 5.48
CA ASP A 503 0.66 -10.24 4.49
C ASP A 503 0.10 -11.22 3.46
N ARG A 504 0.76 -11.31 2.31
CA ARG A 504 0.46 -12.33 1.30
C ARG A 504 1.30 -13.59 1.53
N THR A 505 0.68 -14.75 1.35
CA THR A 505 1.37 -16.06 1.32
C THR A 505 1.58 -16.56 -0.11
N SER A 506 0.84 -16.03 -1.09
CA SER A 506 1.04 -16.17 -2.53
C SER A 506 1.03 -14.80 -3.20
N ILE A 507 1.76 -14.65 -4.30
CA ILE A 507 1.72 -13.45 -5.14
C ILE A 507 0.84 -13.63 -6.40
N ASP A 508 0.19 -14.76 -6.54
CA ASP A 508 -0.73 -15.05 -7.65
C ASP A 508 -1.99 -14.19 -7.57
N LEU A 509 -2.65 -14.01 -8.70
CA LEU A 509 -4.03 -13.51 -8.69
C LEU A 509 -4.90 -14.51 -7.90
N PRO A 510 -5.79 -14.06 -7.00
CA PRO A 510 -6.65 -14.98 -6.27
C PRO A 510 -7.39 -15.95 -7.21
N ALA A 511 -7.39 -17.24 -6.87
CA ALA A 511 -7.84 -18.30 -7.75
C ALA A 511 -9.25 -18.11 -8.37
N PRO A 512 -10.27 -17.59 -7.66
CA PRO A 512 -11.58 -17.34 -8.26
C PRO A 512 -11.53 -16.26 -9.35
N GLN A 513 -10.66 -15.26 -9.18
CA GLN A 513 -10.47 -14.19 -10.16
C GLN A 513 -9.72 -14.67 -11.40
N GLU A 514 -8.69 -15.50 -11.23
CA GLU A 514 -7.94 -16.09 -12.34
C GLU A 514 -8.82 -17.04 -13.15
N ALA A 515 -9.59 -17.91 -12.49
CA ALA A 515 -10.53 -18.81 -13.14
C ALA A 515 -11.57 -18.08 -14.01
N LEU A 516 -12.15 -16.98 -13.50
CA LEU A 516 -13.06 -16.16 -14.31
C LEU A 516 -12.33 -15.48 -15.47
N LEU A 517 -11.14 -14.95 -15.26
CA LEU A 517 -10.32 -14.31 -16.30
C LEU A 517 -10.02 -15.30 -17.44
N GLU A 518 -9.69 -16.56 -17.13
CA GLU A 518 -9.46 -17.62 -18.11
C GLU A 518 -10.70 -17.90 -18.96
N ARG A 519 -11.86 -17.99 -18.32
CA ARG A 519 -13.14 -18.21 -19.00
C ARG A 519 -13.54 -17.01 -19.87
N LEU A 520 -13.33 -15.79 -19.41
CA LEU A 520 -13.53 -14.56 -20.21
C LEU A 520 -12.59 -14.53 -21.41
N GLY A 521 -11.32 -14.87 -21.22
CA GLY A 521 -10.32 -14.96 -22.30
C GLY A 521 -10.67 -16.00 -23.36
N ALA A 522 -11.25 -17.14 -22.97
CA ALA A 522 -11.70 -18.18 -23.88
C ALA A 522 -12.85 -17.75 -24.84
N LEU A 523 -13.57 -16.67 -24.51
CA LEU A 523 -14.63 -16.13 -25.37
C LEU A 523 -14.09 -15.41 -26.62
N GLY A 524 -12.78 -15.10 -26.67
CA GLY A 524 -12.15 -14.42 -27.81
C GLY A 524 -12.65 -12.99 -28.06
N ARG A 525 -13.25 -12.34 -27.05
CA ARG A 525 -13.67 -10.94 -27.12
C ARG A 525 -12.49 -10.01 -26.81
N PRO A 526 -12.47 -8.77 -27.35
CA PRO A 526 -11.50 -7.77 -26.91
C PRO A 526 -11.57 -7.60 -25.40
N LEU A 527 -10.46 -7.90 -24.71
CA LEU A 527 -10.38 -7.98 -23.24
C LEU A 527 -9.25 -7.09 -22.73
N VAL A 528 -9.58 -6.17 -21.82
CA VAL A 528 -8.62 -5.39 -21.04
C VAL A 528 -8.67 -5.85 -19.60
N LEU A 529 -7.53 -6.28 -19.07
CA LEU A 529 -7.35 -6.55 -17.65
C LEU A 529 -6.88 -5.27 -16.95
N VAL A 530 -7.65 -4.79 -16.00
CA VAL A 530 -7.26 -3.72 -15.06
C VAL A 530 -6.98 -4.37 -13.73
N ASN A 531 -5.70 -4.53 -13.40
CA ASN A 531 -5.27 -5.08 -12.11
C ASN A 531 -5.08 -3.97 -11.09
N MET A 532 -5.80 -4.07 -9.97
CA MET A 532 -5.73 -3.13 -8.85
C MET A 532 -5.13 -3.87 -7.64
N SER A 533 -3.93 -3.50 -7.23
CA SER A 533 -3.23 -4.13 -6.09
C SER A 533 -2.13 -3.20 -5.58
N GLY A 534 -1.89 -3.19 -4.28
CA GLY A 534 -0.80 -2.43 -3.68
C GLY A 534 0.57 -3.09 -3.83
N SER A 535 0.61 -4.36 -4.28
CA SER A 535 1.81 -5.18 -4.43
C SER A 535 1.92 -5.79 -5.82
N ALA A 536 3.12 -6.29 -6.17
CA ALA A 536 3.34 -7.02 -7.41
C ALA A 536 2.57 -8.34 -7.44
N MET A 537 2.00 -8.68 -8.59
CA MET A 537 1.25 -9.92 -8.81
C MET A 537 1.85 -10.77 -9.94
N ALA A 538 1.81 -12.08 -9.77
CA ALA A 538 2.21 -13.04 -10.80
C ALA A 538 1.05 -13.24 -11.80
N LEU A 539 1.02 -12.41 -12.83
CA LEU A 539 -0.01 -12.41 -13.87
C LEU A 539 0.37 -13.27 -15.08
N ASN A 540 0.97 -14.45 -14.85
CA ASN A 540 1.57 -15.27 -15.91
C ASN A 540 0.59 -15.66 -17.01
N TRP A 541 -0.60 -16.16 -16.62
CA TRP A 541 -1.62 -16.53 -17.60
C TRP A 541 -2.10 -15.31 -18.40
N ALA A 542 -2.38 -14.21 -17.70
CA ALA A 542 -2.83 -12.97 -18.32
C ALA A 542 -1.81 -12.43 -19.33
N ASP A 543 -0.52 -12.47 -18.96
CA ASP A 543 0.56 -12.02 -19.84
C ASP A 543 0.61 -12.83 -21.13
N GLY A 544 0.34 -14.14 -21.06
CA GLY A 544 0.30 -15.00 -22.24
C GLY A 544 -0.95 -14.88 -23.12
N LYS A 545 -2.08 -14.42 -22.58
CA LYS A 545 -3.40 -14.56 -23.22
C LYS A 545 -4.22 -13.26 -23.34
N VAL A 546 -4.06 -12.31 -22.44
CA VAL A 546 -4.85 -11.07 -22.45
C VAL A 546 -4.19 -10.03 -23.34
N PRO A 547 -4.92 -9.40 -24.30
CA PRO A 547 -4.33 -8.45 -25.24
C PRO A 547 -3.82 -7.16 -24.62
N ALA A 548 -4.46 -6.69 -23.51
CA ALA A 548 -4.03 -5.47 -22.81
C ALA A 548 -4.15 -5.62 -21.31
N ILE A 549 -3.09 -5.23 -20.58
CA ILE A 549 -3.00 -5.32 -19.12
C ILE A 549 -2.56 -3.97 -18.57
N VAL A 550 -3.33 -3.43 -17.64
CA VAL A 550 -3.06 -2.18 -16.93
C VAL A 550 -2.91 -2.46 -15.44
N GLN A 551 -1.78 -2.07 -14.86
CA GLN A 551 -1.61 -2.01 -13.41
C GLN A 551 -2.07 -0.65 -12.92
N ALA A 552 -3.13 -0.64 -12.12
CA ALA A 552 -3.75 0.59 -11.67
C ALA A 552 -3.44 0.93 -10.19
N TRP A 553 -2.79 0.03 -9.45
CA TRP A 553 -2.50 0.18 -8.02
C TRP A 553 -3.78 0.43 -7.19
N TYR A 554 -3.71 1.30 -6.19
CA TYR A 554 -4.84 1.95 -5.51
C TYR A 554 -4.82 3.43 -5.91
N PRO A 555 -5.52 3.80 -7.01
CA PRO A 555 -5.23 5.02 -7.77
C PRO A 555 -5.87 6.30 -7.21
N GLY A 556 -6.54 6.23 -6.05
CA GLY A 556 -7.21 7.37 -5.43
C GLY A 556 -8.60 7.69 -5.99
N GLY A 557 -9.21 8.75 -5.48
CA GLY A 557 -10.62 9.10 -5.74
C GLY A 557 -10.99 9.30 -7.21
N GLU A 558 -10.05 9.73 -8.07
CA GLU A 558 -10.25 9.92 -9.52
C GLU A 558 -9.73 8.73 -10.36
N GLY A 559 -9.37 7.62 -9.71
CA GLY A 559 -8.72 6.48 -10.35
C GLY A 559 -9.52 5.85 -11.48
N GLY A 560 -10.82 5.66 -11.31
CA GLY A 560 -11.66 5.09 -12.36
C GLY A 560 -11.78 5.97 -13.58
N ARG A 561 -11.77 7.30 -13.41
CA ARG A 561 -11.69 8.24 -14.51
C ARG A 561 -10.37 8.11 -15.28
N ALA A 562 -9.25 8.06 -14.57
CA ALA A 562 -7.94 7.88 -15.21
C ALA A 562 -7.85 6.57 -16.00
N VAL A 563 -8.39 5.45 -15.48
CA VAL A 563 -8.46 4.16 -16.17
C VAL A 563 -9.30 4.25 -17.44
N ALA A 564 -10.48 4.87 -17.36
CA ALA A 564 -11.35 5.04 -18.55
C ALA A 564 -10.70 5.90 -19.64
N GLU A 565 -10.04 6.98 -19.25
CA GLU A 565 -9.30 7.87 -20.17
C GLU A 565 -8.08 7.15 -20.80
N LEU A 566 -7.37 6.29 -20.05
CA LEU A 566 -6.31 5.46 -20.60
C LEU A 566 -6.87 4.53 -21.66
N ILE A 567 -7.93 3.78 -21.38
CA ILE A 567 -8.56 2.85 -22.33
C ILE A 567 -9.02 3.59 -23.60
N ALA A 568 -9.61 4.77 -23.45
CA ALA A 568 -10.05 5.61 -24.57
C ALA A 568 -8.88 6.21 -25.38
N GLY A 569 -7.70 6.36 -24.76
CA GLY A 569 -6.53 6.99 -25.36
C GLY A 569 -6.53 8.51 -25.27
N ASP A 570 -7.15 9.09 -24.25
CA ASP A 570 -7.15 10.54 -24.01
C ASP A 570 -5.77 11.07 -23.62
N PHE A 571 -4.93 10.19 -23.07
CA PHE A 571 -3.52 10.44 -22.84
C PHE A 571 -2.69 9.18 -23.16
N SER A 572 -1.38 9.33 -23.28
CA SER A 572 -0.45 8.21 -23.43
C SER A 572 0.10 7.81 -22.06
N PRO A 573 -0.07 6.54 -21.62
CA PRO A 573 0.45 6.12 -20.33
C PRO A 573 1.98 6.25 -20.27
N ALA A 574 2.48 6.66 -19.10
CA ALA A 574 3.90 6.85 -18.85
C ALA A 574 4.32 6.41 -17.44
N GLY A 575 3.44 5.73 -16.70
CA GLY A 575 3.79 5.11 -15.42
C GLY A 575 4.87 4.05 -15.60
N ARG A 576 5.69 3.87 -14.57
CA ARG A 576 6.76 2.86 -14.53
C ARG A 576 6.66 2.09 -13.23
N LEU A 577 6.91 0.77 -13.27
CA LEU A 577 6.85 -0.09 -12.10
C LEU A 577 7.90 0.31 -11.06
N PRO A 578 7.52 0.62 -9.82
CA PRO A 578 8.44 0.90 -8.73
C PRO A 578 8.93 -0.38 -8.02
N VAL A 579 8.46 -1.54 -8.46
CA VAL A 579 8.80 -2.86 -7.93
C VAL A 579 8.92 -3.88 -9.05
N THR A 580 9.71 -4.92 -8.83
CA THR A 580 9.82 -6.08 -9.72
C THR A 580 8.58 -6.97 -9.58
N PHE A 581 7.97 -7.35 -10.70
CA PHE A 581 6.93 -8.36 -10.76
C PHE A 581 7.58 -9.72 -11.03
N TYR A 582 7.51 -10.62 -10.05
CA TYR A 582 8.06 -11.97 -10.15
C TYR A 582 7.05 -12.91 -10.80
N LYS A 583 7.54 -14.03 -11.34
CA LYS A 583 6.69 -15.08 -11.92
C LYS A 583 6.07 -15.98 -10.86
N SER A 584 6.69 -16.10 -9.69
CA SER A 584 6.24 -16.95 -8.59
C SER A 584 6.80 -16.47 -7.25
N ALA A 585 6.08 -16.73 -6.16
CA ALA A 585 6.63 -16.59 -4.82
C ALA A 585 7.81 -17.53 -4.54
N ALA A 586 7.93 -18.63 -5.28
CA ALA A 586 9.07 -19.56 -5.20
C ALA A 586 10.38 -18.95 -5.73
N ASP A 587 10.31 -17.86 -6.50
CA ASP A 587 11.49 -17.11 -6.96
C ASP A 587 12.15 -16.30 -5.83
N LEU A 588 11.48 -16.15 -4.70
CA LEU A 588 11.89 -15.29 -3.61
C LEU A 588 12.55 -16.08 -2.47
N PRO A 589 13.55 -15.52 -1.81
CA PRO A 589 14.07 -16.06 -0.54
C PRO A 589 13.00 -16.14 0.55
N PRO A 590 13.27 -16.85 1.67
CA PRO A 590 12.36 -16.89 2.82
C PRO A 590 12.00 -15.47 3.27
N PHE A 591 10.74 -15.21 3.56
CA PHE A 591 10.24 -13.85 3.83
C PHE A 591 10.93 -13.19 5.05
N LYS A 592 11.26 -13.98 6.08
CA LYS A 592 11.99 -13.54 7.29
C LYS A 592 13.48 -13.26 7.05
N ASP A 593 14.04 -13.69 5.94
CA ASP A 593 15.44 -13.37 5.60
C ASP A 593 15.54 -11.91 5.14
N TYR A 594 16.22 -11.07 5.91
CA TYR A 594 16.44 -9.66 5.59
C TYR A 594 17.64 -9.40 4.67
N GLY A 595 18.37 -10.42 4.29
CA GLY A 595 19.41 -10.34 3.26
C GLY A 595 18.82 -9.94 1.89
N MET A 596 19.47 -9.01 1.21
CA MET A 596 18.98 -8.52 -0.08
C MET A 596 19.30 -9.43 -1.26
N ARG A 597 20.15 -10.45 -1.08
CA ARG A 597 20.49 -11.41 -2.16
C ARG A 597 19.23 -12.10 -2.66
N GLY A 598 19.06 -12.12 -4.00
CA GLY A 598 17.90 -12.72 -4.66
C GLY A 598 16.61 -11.89 -4.63
N ARG A 599 16.66 -10.65 -4.13
CA ARG A 599 15.50 -9.75 -4.05
C ARG A 599 15.71 -8.52 -4.91
N THR A 600 14.61 -7.90 -5.29
CA THR A 600 14.55 -6.65 -6.06
C THR A 600 15.30 -6.72 -7.39
N TYR A 601 15.10 -5.76 -8.26
CA TYR A 601 15.82 -5.72 -9.54
C TYR A 601 17.35 -5.69 -9.38
N LYS A 602 17.84 -5.21 -8.21
CA LYS A 602 19.28 -5.10 -7.95
C LYS A 602 19.96 -6.45 -7.80
N TYR A 603 19.30 -7.43 -7.15
CA TYR A 603 19.95 -8.68 -6.75
C TYR A 603 19.25 -9.95 -7.22
N PHE A 604 18.03 -9.85 -7.77
CA PHE A 604 17.33 -10.99 -8.36
C PHE A 604 18.08 -11.48 -9.61
N LYS A 605 18.28 -12.79 -9.69
CA LYS A 605 19.03 -13.43 -10.79
C LYS A 605 18.14 -14.18 -11.78
N GLY A 606 16.85 -14.36 -11.42
CA GLY A 606 15.85 -14.93 -12.31
C GLY A 606 15.34 -13.92 -13.34
N GLU A 607 14.49 -14.38 -14.24
CA GLU A 607 13.78 -13.53 -15.19
C GLU A 607 12.47 -13.03 -14.58
N PRO A 608 12.29 -11.71 -14.36
CA PRO A 608 11.03 -11.18 -13.84
C PRO A 608 9.92 -11.29 -14.90
N LEU A 609 8.67 -11.36 -14.45
CA LEU A 609 7.51 -11.22 -15.34
C LEU A 609 7.48 -9.80 -15.95
N TYR A 610 7.62 -8.78 -15.10
CA TYR A 610 7.86 -7.39 -15.51
C TYR A 610 8.96 -6.78 -14.64
N PRO A 611 10.00 -6.19 -15.24
CA PRO A 611 11.10 -5.63 -14.46
C PRO A 611 10.74 -4.29 -13.82
N PHE A 612 11.42 -3.93 -12.72
CA PHE A 612 11.41 -2.58 -12.18
C PHE A 612 11.69 -1.54 -13.26
N GLY A 613 11.02 -0.40 -13.21
CA GLY A 613 11.16 0.69 -14.20
C GLY A 613 10.45 0.45 -15.53
N TYR A 614 9.75 -0.68 -15.71
CA TYR A 614 9.03 -1.05 -16.93
C TYR A 614 7.66 -0.37 -17.00
N GLY A 615 7.24 -0.06 -18.23
CA GLY A 615 5.90 0.40 -18.59
C GLY A 615 5.86 0.79 -20.06
N LEU A 616 4.77 0.50 -20.74
CA LEU A 616 4.53 0.81 -22.14
C LEU A 616 3.90 2.20 -22.32
N SER A 617 3.95 2.70 -23.53
CA SER A 617 3.34 3.96 -23.96
C SER A 617 2.57 3.75 -25.28
N TYR A 618 1.65 4.66 -25.60
CA TYR A 618 0.98 4.69 -26.92
C TYR A 618 1.80 5.37 -28.00
N THR A 619 3.01 5.84 -27.64
CA THR A 619 3.97 6.41 -28.56
C THR A 619 5.32 5.71 -28.41
N HIS A 620 6.29 6.04 -29.27
CA HIS A 620 7.60 5.41 -29.28
C HIS A 620 8.70 6.44 -29.13
N PHE A 621 9.69 6.13 -28.26
CA PHE A 621 10.82 7.01 -28.01
C PHE A 621 12.12 6.37 -28.43
N THR A 622 13.01 7.17 -29.07
CA THR A 622 14.37 6.79 -29.44
C THR A 622 15.39 7.63 -28.69
N TYR A 623 16.53 7.03 -28.44
CA TYR A 623 17.60 7.61 -27.64
C TYR A 623 18.89 7.69 -28.46
N THR A 624 19.59 8.81 -28.36
CA THR A 624 20.89 8.99 -29.03
C THR A 624 21.87 9.67 -28.09
N LEU A 625 23.06 9.10 -27.89
CA LEU A 625 24.10 9.74 -27.07
C LEU A 625 24.54 11.07 -27.67
N GLY A 626 24.78 12.07 -26.80
CA GLY A 626 25.42 13.32 -27.21
C GLY A 626 26.80 13.10 -27.78
N LYS A 627 27.19 13.89 -28.80
CA LYS A 627 28.47 13.77 -29.52
C LYS A 627 29.71 13.82 -28.62
N ALA A 628 29.61 14.51 -27.46
CA ALA A 628 30.72 14.66 -26.50
C ALA A 628 30.59 13.72 -25.31
N ALA A 629 30.13 12.46 -25.51
CA ALA A 629 30.00 11.51 -24.43
C ALA A 629 31.35 11.24 -23.75
N PRO A 630 31.47 11.37 -22.43
CA PRO A 630 32.74 11.18 -21.72
C PRO A 630 33.17 9.71 -21.81
N LYS A 631 34.48 9.45 -21.93
CA LYS A 631 35.05 8.10 -21.92
C LYS A 631 35.71 7.74 -20.59
N ALA A 632 36.06 8.72 -19.81
CA ALA A 632 36.74 8.54 -18.54
C ALA A 632 36.33 9.64 -17.53
N VAL A 633 36.45 9.32 -16.25
CA VAL A 633 36.18 10.23 -15.11
C VAL A 633 37.14 9.90 -13.97
N CYS A 634 37.57 10.92 -13.21
CA CYS A 634 38.34 10.71 -11.99
C CYS A 634 37.42 10.18 -10.85
N ALA A 635 37.94 9.32 -9.97
CA ALA A 635 37.21 8.82 -8.81
C ALA A 635 36.73 10.01 -7.95
N GLY A 636 35.41 10.09 -7.70
CA GLY A 636 34.76 11.16 -6.94
C GLY A 636 34.53 12.47 -7.69
N CYS A 637 34.86 12.56 -8.98
CA CYS A 637 34.47 13.67 -9.84
C CYS A 637 33.06 13.46 -10.39
N ALA A 638 32.32 14.54 -10.57
CA ALA A 638 31.06 14.50 -11.31
C ALA A 638 31.32 14.46 -12.82
N VAL A 639 30.49 13.72 -13.55
CA VAL A 639 30.52 13.65 -15.01
C VAL A 639 29.14 13.95 -15.57
N GLN A 640 29.09 14.82 -16.58
CA GLN A 640 27.87 15.14 -17.31
C GLN A 640 27.63 14.12 -18.42
N VAL A 641 26.46 13.50 -18.42
CA VAL A 641 26.03 12.58 -19.48
C VAL A 641 24.77 13.16 -20.12
N ALA A 642 24.82 13.37 -21.43
CA ALA A 642 23.70 13.94 -22.18
C ALA A 642 23.16 12.91 -23.19
N VAL A 643 21.86 12.84 -23.28
CA VAL A 643 21.11 12.03 -24.25
C VAL A 643 20.07 12.89 -24.96
N ASP A 644 19.91 12.67 -26.24
CA ASP A 644 18.82 13.22 -27.04
C ASP A 644 17.70 12.18 -27.08
N VAL A 645 16.54 12.53 -26.61
CA VAL A 645 15.31 11.72 -26.63
C VAL A 645 14.35 12.28 -27.66
N LYS A 646 13.86 11.45 -28.57
CA LYS A 646 12.92 11.84 -29.62
C LYS A 646 11.65 10.99 -29.55
N ASN A 647 10.50 11.61 -29.69
CA ASN A 647 9.24 10.92 -29.89
C ASN A 647 9.07 10.64 -31.38
N ASP A 648 9.25 9.39 -31.79
CA ASP A 648 9.08 8.94 -33.17
C ASP A 648 7.69 8.38 -33.45
N GLY A 649 6.83 8.35 -32.46
CA GLY A 649 5.46 7.86 -32.63
C GLY A 649 4.46 8.95 -32.99
N PRO A 650 3.20 8.56 -33.25
CA PRO A 650 2.17 9.45 -33.78
C PRO A 650 1.45 10.31 -32.72
N ARG A 651 1.72 10.10 -31.43
CA ARG A 651 1.04 10.75 -30.31
C ARG A 651 1.99 11.51 -29.42
N ALA A 652 1.51 12.59 -28.81
CA ALA A 652 2.21 13.19 -27.68
C ALA A 652 2.22 12.21 -26.49
N GLY A 653 3.31 12.21 -25.74
CA GLY A 653 3.43 11.38 -24.56
C GLY A 653 4.61 11.81 -23.68
N ASP A 654 4.53 11.40 -22.44
CA ASP A 654 5.64 11.56 -21.51
C ASP A 654 6.58 10.35 -21.60
N GLU A 655 7.86 10.64 -21.45
CA GLU A 655 8.89 9.62 -21.25
C GLU A 655 9.55 9.80 -19.87
N VAL A 656 9.76 8.69 -19.18
CA VAL A 656 10.56 8.65 -17.95
C VAL A 656 11.95 8.16 -18.29
N VAL A 657 12.85 9.11 -18.50
CA VAL A 657 14.25 8.84 -18.79
C VAL A 657 14.96 8.41 -17.52
N GLN A 658 15.47 7.19 -17.50
CA GLN A 658 16.11 6.53 -16.34
C GLN A 658 17.60 6.31 -16.63
N VAL A 659 18.44 6.48 -15.62
CA VAL A 659 19.88 6.24 -15.71
C VAL A 659 20.27 5.13 -14.73
N TYR A 660 20.83 4.08 -15.26
CA TYR A 660 21.35 2.94 -14.51
C TYR A 660 22.85 2.84 -14.62
N VAL A 661 23.52 2.54 -13.52
CA VAL A 661 24.96 2.29 -13.46
C VAL A 661 25.22 0.85 -13.04
N ARG A 662 26.10 0.18 -13.75
CA ARG A 662 26.64 -1.13 -13.38
C ARG A 662 28.15 -1.02 -13.16
N ARG A 663 28.59 -1.52 -11.99
CA ARG A 663 30.02 -1.66 -11.69
C ARG A 663 30.32 -3.17 -11.65
N PRO A 664 31.20 -3.69 -12.51
CA PRO A 664 31.55 -5.12 -12.48
C PRO A 664 32.15 -5.54 -11.14
N GLY A 665 31.73 -6.69 -10.62
CA GLY A 665 32.24 -7.29 -9.37
C GLY A 665 31.21 -8.27 -8.78
N ASP A 666 31.66 -9.28 -8.04
CA ASP A 666 30.82 -10.40 -7.56
C ASP A 666 29.75 -9.98 -6.53
N ALA A 667 30.00 -8.94 -5.75
CA ALA A 667 29.07 -8.45 -4.72
C ALA A 667 28.22 -7.25 -5.20
N THR A 668 28.35 -6.87 -6.47
CA THR A 668 27.66 -5.69 -7.00
C THR A 668 26.24 -6.04 -7.49
N PRO A 669 25.29 -5.07 -7.40
CA PRO A 669 23.98 -5.23 -8.01
C PRO A 669 24.04 -5.46 -9.51
N ASN A 670 22.98 -6.00 -10.10
CA ASN A 670 22.83 -6.16 -11.55
C ASN A 670 22.99 -4.81 -12.26
N SER A 671 22.29 -3.79 -11.75
CA SER A 671 22.43 -2.37 -12.09
C SER A 671 21.81 -1.56 -10.95
N THR A 672 22.11 -0.28 -10.88
CA THR A 672 21.56 0.62 -9.85
C THR A 672 20.99 1.86 -10.51
N LEU A 673 19.74 2.20 -10.23
CA LEU A 673 19.14 3.47 -10.64
C LEU A 673 19.85 4.62 -9.90
N VAL A 674 20.35 5.59 -10.66
CA VAL A 674 21.10 6.73 -10.10
C VAL A 674 20.53 8.10 -10.48
N ALA A 675 19.68 8.15 -11.51
CA ALA A 675 18.97 9.35 -11.90
C ALA A 675 17.72 9.01 -12.71
N PHE A 676 16.74 9.88 -12.69
CA PHE A 676 15.58 9.83 -13.60
C PHE A 676 14.98 11.23 -13.77
N THR A 677 14.25 11.41 -14.86
CA THR A 677 13.42 12.60 -15.10
C THR A 677 12.28 12.27 -16.04
N ARG A 678 11.13 12.94 -15.86
CA ARG A 678 10.00 12.88 -16.79
C ARG A 678 10.07 14.05 -17.76
N ILE A 679 9.83 13.79 -19.03
CA ILE A 679 9.78 14.79 -20.09
C ILE A 679 8.54 14.54 -20.98
N ALA A 680 7.83 15.60 -21.32
CA ALA A 680 6.72 15.53 -22.28
C ALA A 680 7.22 15.88 -23.68
N LEU A 681 6.89 15.06 -24.69
CA LEU A 681 7.32 15.22 -26.08
C LEU A 681 6.12 15.11 -27.04
N LYS A 682 5.99 16.10 -27.94
CA LYS A 682 5.07 16.01 -29.07
C LYS A 682 5.59 15.04 -30.14
N PRO A 683 4.74 14.54 -31.07
CA PRO A 683 5.21 13.76 -32.22
C PRO A 683 6.33 14.48 -32.97
N GLY A 684 7.42 13.77 -33.23
CA GLY A 684 8.61 14.31 -33.89
C GLY A 684 9.51 15.20 -33.02
N GLU A 685 9.05 15.61 -31.83
CA GLU A 685 9.86 16.46 -30.93
C GLU A 685 11.06 15.71 -30.39
N LYS A 686 12.21 16.41 -30.36
CA LYS A 686 13.47 15.93 -29.81
C LYS A 686 13.89 16.86 -28.67
N ARG A 687 14.31 16.28 -27.54
CA ARG A 687 14.79 17.03 -26.38
C ARG A 687 16.09 16.45 -25.86
N ARG A 688 17.02 17.33 -25.53
CA ARG A 688 18.26 16.95 -24.85
C ARG A 688 18.03 16.93 -23.35
N VAL A 689 18.39 15.79 -22.72
CA VAL A 689 18.39 15.61 -21.27
C VAL A 689 19.83 15.40 -20.82
N THR A 690 20.22 16.08 -19.73
CA THR A 690 21.57 15.99 -19.17
C THR A 690 21.48 15.57 -17.71
N PHE A 691 22.28 14.61 -17.32
CA PHE A 691 22.40 14.10 -15.95
C PHE A 691 23.81 14.35 -15.44
N ALA A 692 23.93 14.82 -14.22
CA ALA A 692 25.17 14.90 -13.47
C ALA A 692 25.34 13.61 -12.64
N LEU A 693 26.27 12.75 -13.03
CA LEU A 693 26.64 11.56 -12.26
C LEU A 693 27.81 11.92 -11.37
N ASP A 694 27.58 11.98 -10.09
CA ASP A 694 28.60 12.29 -9.08
C ASP A 694 29.36 11.04 -8.61
N GLY A 695 30.23 11.21 -7.64
CA GLY A 695 30.98 10.10 -7.06
C GLY A 695 30.07 9.04 -6.42
N LYS A 696 28.92 9.42 -5.86
CA LYS A 696 27.96 8.47 -5.28
C LYS A 696 27.30 7.59 -6.34
N ALA A 697 26.92 8.18 -7.47
CA ALA A 697 26.34 7.43 -8.60
C ALA A 697 27.28 6.37 -9.19
N LEU A 698 28.61 6.59 -9.09
CA LEU A 698 29.65 5.69 -9.59
C LEU A 698 30.28 4.81 -8.50
N SER A 699 29.78 4.87 -7.26
CA SER A 699 30.35 4.15 -6.12
C SER A 699 29.78 2.74 -5.97
N THR A 700 30.45 1.96 -5.15
CA THR A 700 29.99 0.67 -4.62
C THR A 700 30.14 0.66 -3.10
N VAL A 701 29.36 -0.17 -2.43
CA VAL A 701 29.46 -0.43 -0.99
C VAL A 701 30.09 -1.79 -0.80
N ASP A 702 31.10 -1.89 0.08
CA ASP A 702 31.74 -3.16 0.41
C ASP A 702 30.98 -3.92 1.51
N ALA A 703 31.43 -5.12 1.83
CA ALA A 703 30.81 -5.96 2.85
C ALA A 703 30.82 -5.33 4.26
N ALA A 704 31.72 -4.39 4.52
CA ALA A 704 31.80 -3.64 5.78
C ALA A 704 30.93 -2.36 5.77
N GLY A 705 30.12 -2.13 4.73
CA GLY A 705 29.27 -0.96 4.60
C GLY A 705 30.01 0.31 4.17
N LYS A 706 31.28 0.22 3.77
CA LYS A 706 32.06 1.39 3.33
C LYS A 706 31.79 1.67 1.86
N ARG A 707 31.44 2.91 1.54
CA ARG A 707 31.20 3.37 0.18
C ARG A 707 32.48 3.93 -0.43
N SER A 708 32.80 3.51 -1.66
CA SER A 708 33.97 4.02 -2.39
C SER A 708 33.74 3.96 -3.89
N VAL A 709 34.45 4.84 -4.61
CA VAL A 709 34.59 4.79 -6.06
C VAL A 709 35.93 4.13 -6.38
N ALA A 710 35.93 2.94 -6.94
CA ALA A 710 37.15 2.24 -7.34
C ALA A 710 37.51 2.52 -8.82
N ALA A 711 38.78 2.39 -9.19
CA ALA A 711 39.21 2.40 -10.58
C ALA A 711 38.57 1.24 -11.35
N GLY A 712 38.40 1.41 -12.66
CA GLY A 712 37.88 0.38 -13.56
C GLY A 712 36.64 0.80 -14.33
N PRO A 713 36.04 -0.14 -15.07
CA PRO A 713 34.88 0.15 -15.92
C PRO A 713 33.61 0.47 -15.10
N ALA A 714 32.79 1.32 -15.70
CA ALA A 714 31.42 1.59 -15.27
C ALA A 714 30.53 1.64 -16.51
N ASP A 715 29.56 0.73 -16.58
CA ASP A 715 28.55 0.74 -17.63
C ASP A 715 27.40 1.64 -17.22
N VAL A 716 27.10 2.64 -18.03
CA VAL A 716 25.98 3.56 -17.83
C VAL A 716 24.95 3.30 -18.91
N TRP A 717 23.72 3.05 -18.52
CA TRP A 717 22.58 2.92 -19.40
C TRP A 717 21.63 4.08 -19.21
N ILE A 718 21.13 4.66 -20.31
CA ILE A 718 20.12 5.72 -20.28
C ILE A 718 18.98 5.31 -21.20
N GLY A 719 17.78 5.13 -20.63
CA GLY A 719 16.64 4.62 -21.39
C GLY A 719 15.31 4.78 -20.66
N GLY A 720 14.22 4.29 -21.26
CA GLY A 720 12.87 4.29 -20.69
C GLY A 720 12.62 3.19 -19.65
N GLY A 721 13.63 2.41 -19.29
CA GLY A 721 13.63 1.32 -18.33
C GLY A 721 14.99 0.69 -18.19
N GLN A 722 15.07 -0.48 -17.55
CA GLN A 722 16.34 -1.20 -17.35
C GLN A 722 17.01 -1.62 -18.66
N PRO A 723 18.36 -1.75 -18.66
CA PRO A 723 19.09 -2.30 -19.80
C PRO A 723 18.71 -3.76 -20.06
N ALA A 724 18.82 -4.19 -21.31
CA ALA A 724 18.81 -5.61 -21.66
C ALA A 724 19.89 -6.37 -20.88
N GLY A 725 19.56 -7.53 -20.36
CA GLY A 725 20.49 -8.39 -19.65
C GLY A 725 20.10 -9.85 -19.76
N ALA A 726 20.90 -10.74 -19.23
CA ALA A 726 20.61 -12.18 -19.25
C ALA A 726 19.28 -12.54 -18.55
N THR A 727 18.80 -11.65 -17.67
CA THR A 727 17.60 -11.86 -16.85
C THR A 727 16.44 -10.93 -17.20
N VAL A 728 16.59 -9.99 -18.16
CA VAL A 728 15.55 -9.01 -18.52
C VAL A 728 15.24 -9.15 -20.01
N ALA A 729 14.19 -9.90 -20.33
CA ALA A 729 13.72 -10.09 -21.71
C ALA A 729 12.95 -8.87 -22.23
N ARG A 730 12.23 -8.14 -21.36
CA ARG A 730 11.44 -6.94 -21.69
C ARG A 730 12.30 -5.70 -21.52
N THR A 731 12.83 -5.19 -22.59
CA THR A 731 13.73 -4.03 -22.56
C THR A 731 13.05 -2.79 -23.12
N ALA A 732 13.35 -1.66 -22.48
CA ALA A 732 13.01 -0.35 -23.02
C ALA A 732 14.05 0.10 -24.04
N SER A 733 13.67 1.05 -24.91
CA SER A 733 14.62 1.78 -25.74
C SER A 733 15.62 2.54 -24.88
N GLY A 734 16.88 2.58 -25.31
CA GLY A 734 17.92 3.30 -24.57
C GLY A 734 19.28 3.17 -25.23
N VAL A 735 20.28 3.78 -24.62
CA VAL A 735 21.67 3.79 -25.09
C VAL A 735 22.64 3.52 -23.95
N GLY A 736 23.67 2.76 -24.24
CA GLY A 736 24.78 2.45 -23.33
C GLY A 736 25.97 3.38 -23.50
N LEU A 737 26.66 3.65 -22.42
CA LEU A 737 27.92 4.39 -22.37
C LEU A 737 28.90 3.65 -21.45
N HIS A 738 30.12 3.42 -21.90
CA HIS A 738 31.20 2.87 -21.09
C HIS A 738 32.11 3.99 -20.59
N LEU A 739 32.25 4.08 -19.27
CA LEU A 739 33.14 5.00 -18.58
C LEU A 739 34.30 4.24 -17.96
N ASN A 740 35.50 4.80 -18.03
CA ASN A 740 36.67 4.30 -17.30
C ASN A 740 36.92 5.23 -16.09
N VAL A 741 36.68 4.74 -14.89
CA VAL A 741 36.97 5.48 -13.66
C VAL A 741 38.47 5.38 -13.35
N LYS A 742 39.12 6.52 -13.15
CA LYS A 742 40.54 6.62 -12.83
C LYS A 742 40.76 6.94 -11.35
N GLY A 743 41.65 6.16 -10.71
CA GLY A 743 41.95 6.31 -9.28
C GLY A 743 40.91 5.69 -8.35
N ARG A 744 41.12 5.86 -7.04
CA ARG A 744 40.22 5.36 -5.98
C ARG A 744 39.93 6.49 -5.00
N ARG A 745 38.69 6.59 -4.50
CA ARG A 745 38.28 7.58 -3.49
C ARG A 745 37.18 7.00 -2.59
N SER A 746 37.33 7.17 -1.28
CA SER A 746 36.21 7.00 -0.35
C SER A 746 35.21 8.14 -0.55
N VAL A 747 33.95 7.84 -0.52
CA VAL A 747 32.86 8.82 -0.53
C VAL A 747 31.98 8.60 0.70
N PRO A 748 31.20 9.61 1.14
CA PRO A 748 30.27 9.41 2.25
C PRO A 748 29.39 8.20 2.03
N ALA A 749 29.01 7.52 3.13
CA ALA A 749 28.14 6.34 3.08
C ALA A 749 26.76 6.70 2.48
N PHE A 750 26.29 7.92 2.78
CA PHE A 750 25.00 8.44 2.37
C PHE A 750 25.12 9.79 1.65
#